data_ee83e98306f3a10390e517286e0e6d82
#
_entry.id   ee83e98306f3a10390e517286e0e6d82
#
_cell.length_a   1.000
_cell.length_b   1.000
_cell.length_c   1.000
_cell.angle_alpha   90.00
_cell.angle_beta   90.00
_cell.angle_gamma   90.00
#
_symmetry.space_group_name_H-M   'P 1'
#
loop_
_entity.id
_entity.type
_entity.pdbx_description
1 polymer ?
#
loop_
_entity_poly.entity_id
_entity_poly.type
_entity_poly.pdbx_seq_one_letter_code
_entity_poly.pdbx_strand_id
1 'polypeptide(L)'
;MKYIFTALLFCSVFGIKQAHAQIPIKTDDDPEYDNPVMGEDDSLYSNGPADTSSDLKYYIQPLNEITIQENRLQIPFAKQNRNITILDQSIIRTLPVKSVNELLTYVAGVDVRQRGPWGTQADIGIDGGTFDETLVLIDGIKISDPQTGHNMMNIPVPLSAVDRIEVLRGPAARIYGVNALNGAINIITKKPTQTGIMANVYAGSSFNKDTSNGKLFGGYGAEVSASLAGDYTQHLLSFSRQQASGYRYNTAFNNDKVYYQNQTTLSKAVSLQLMGGFVYNSFGANAFYSAPGDKESKETVQTGLAGIGATIQATPYWTIKPRVSYRYNNDDYIYIRQKPAVYNNRHETNVIDAELNNTFNTDIGDFGLGLELRNDKINSNSLGKRNRDNYGFFGEYSFNKIERLLVNIGAYANYNSDFGWRVMPGIDAGYRIYSGLRVFANAGVGQRLPTYTDLYYKGPANIGNPNLLPEYSYNVEGGLKYNDKQLNASISYFNRRTEGFIDWVKDTITDPWTTVNYQKINTQGISFAVDYRWRSEDAKYAKVAIITGFSYSYLDVKSKGSQSLDGDAKLSNYALQNLRNQVCANANFEFFHTLNITLAGRYQQRVNYIDYFLLDAKVSYAIQRFNIYAEVNNLTDVQYIEAAAVPMPGRWVTLGLKWAWWK
;
A
#
# COMPACT_ATOMS: atom_id res chain seq x y z
N MET A 1 -24.62 5.04 -20.14
CA MET A 1 -25.54 5.40 -19.03
C MET A 1 -26.78 4.48 -18.92
N LYS A 2 -26.73 3.23 -19.41
CA LYS A 2 -27.86 2.28 -19.38
C LYS A 2 -27.61 0.97 -18.60
N TYR A 3 -26.45 0.80 -17.95
CA TYR A 3 -26.10 -0.45 -17.26
C TYR A 3 -25.73 -0.31 -15.76
N ILE A 4 -25.96 0.86 -15.14
CA ILE A 4 -25.65 1.09 -13.70
C ILE A 4 -26.89 0.85 -12.79
N PHE A 5 -28.09 0.70 -13.32
CA PHE A 5 -29.32 0.59 -12.53
C PHE A 5 -29.79 -0.84 -12.21
N THR A 6 -29.11 -1.89 -12.68
CA THR A 6 -29.56 -3.27 -12.49
C THR A 6 -28.89 -4.01 -11.31
N ALA A 7 -27.92 -3.41 -10.63
CA ALA A 7 -27.21 -4.04 -9.52
C ALA A 7 -27.74 -3.70 -8.11
N LEU A 8 -28.76 -2.87 -7.99
CA LEU A 8 -29.29 -2.41 -6.69
C LEU A 8 -30.63 -3.03 -6.26
N LEU A 9 -31.12 -4.05 -6.95
CA LEU A 9 -32.46 -4.64 -6.68
C LEU A 9 -32.42 -6.12 -6.25
N PHE A 10 -31.42 -6.59 -5.51
CA PHE A 10 -31.37 -7.98 -5.02
C PHE A 10 -31.10 -8.12 -3.52
N CYS A 11 -31.47 -7.14 -2.69
CA CYS A 11 -31.38 -7.21 -1.23
C CYS A 11 -32.67 -6.85 -0.49
N SER A 12 -33.79 -7.34 -0.98
CA SER A 12 -35.04 -7.30 -0.19
C SER A 12 -35.83 -8.55 -0.43
N VAL A 13 -35.56 -9.59 0.32
CA VAL A 13 -36.51 -10.65 0.76
C VAL A 13 -35.70 -11.69 1.58
N PHE A 14 -35.58 -11.49 2.87
CA PHE A 14 -35.56 -12.57 3.88
C PHE A 14 -35.99 -11.95 5.21
N GLY A 15 -37.29 -11.99 5.47
CA GLY A 15 -37.85 -11.71 6.77
C GLY A 15 -37.49 -12.84 7.73
N ILE A 16 -36.65 -12.54 8.72
CA ILE A 16 -36.40 -13.44 9.85
C ILE A 16 -37.31 -12.99 11.01
N LYS A 17 -38.27 -13.85 11.35
CA LYS A 17 -39.13 -13.73 12.54
C LYS A 17 -38.24 -13.75 13.80
N GLN A 18 -38.42 -12.75 14.67
CA GLN A 18 -37.86 -12.74 16.01
C GLN A 18 -38.49 -13.91 16.84
N ALA A 19 -37.63 -14.80 17.29
CA ALA A 19 -37.96 -15.74 18.36
C ALA A 19 -37.36 -15.21 19.66
N HIS A 20 -38.22 -14.78 20.57
CA HIS A 20 -37.87 -14.50 21.96
C HIS A 20 -37.64 -15.82 22.69
N ALA A 21 -36.39 -16.08 23.10
CA ALA A 21 -36.08 -17.09 24.09
C ALA A 21 -35.78 -16.40 25.44
N GLN A 22 -36.67 -16.56 26.39
CA GLN A 22 -36.43 -16.21 27.80
C GLN A 22 -35.49 -17.25 28.39
N ILE A 23 -34.40 -16.80 29.00
CA ILE A 23 -33.50 -17.61 29.82
C ILE A 23 -33.79 -17.29 31.28
N PRO A 24 -34.04 -18.29 32.15
CA PRO A 24 -34.34 -18.07 33.58
C PRO A 24 -33.06 -17.72 34.35
N ILE A 25 -33.24 -16.75 35.25
CA ILE A 25 -32.30 -16.38 36.32
C ILE A 25 -32.16 -17.55 37.29
N LYS A 26 -30.92 -17.98 37.53
CA LYS A 26 -30.61 -18.87 38.66
C LYS A 26 -29.58 -18.19 39.57
N THR A 27 -29.95 -18.12 40.83
CA THR A 27 -29.30 -17.55 41.99
C THR A 27 -28.13 -18.40 42.48
N ASP A 28 -27.13 -17.73 42.99
CA ASP A 28 -26.09 -18.03 43.99
C ASP A 28 -25.90 -19.47 44.49
N ASP A 29 -24.64 -19.85 44.47
CA ASP A 29 -23.79 -20.52 45.47
C ASP A 29 -22.80 -21.47 44.82
N ASP A 30 -21.51 -21.12 44.88
CA ASP A 30 -20.40 -22.02 45.25
C ASP A 30 -19.00 -21.42 44.95
N PRO A 31 -17.89 -21.97 45.47
CA PRO A 31 -16.96 -21.24 46.33
C PRO A 31 -15.68 -20.75 45.65
N GLU A 32 -15.01 -19.86 46.38
CA GLU A 32 -13.68 -19.31 46.13
C GLU A 32 -12.63 -20.32 45.63
N TYR A 33 -12.00 -20.01 44.52
CA TYR A 33 -10.66 -20.47 44.19
C TYR A 33 -9.74 -19.25 44.07
N ASP A 34 -8.80 -19.16 45.02
CA ASP A 34 -7.69 -18.22 45.03
C ASP A 34 -6.87 -18.32 43.75
N ASN A 35 -6.79 -17.23 43.01
CA ASN A 35 -5.79 -17.00 42.00
C ASN A 35 -4.84 -15.86 42.44
N PRO A 36 -3.52 -16.00 42.28
CA PRO A 36 -2.57 -15.00 42.73
C PRO A 36 -2.70 -13.68 41.96
N VAL A 37 -2.74 -12.63 42.73
CA VAL A 37 -2.76 -11.22 42.31
C VAL A 37 -1.63 -10.90 41.36
N MET A 38 -1.96 -10.64 40.11
CA MET A 38 -1.13 -9.83 39.21
C MET A 38 -1.62 -8.40 39.31
N GLY A 39 -0.70 -7.49 39.58
CA GLY A 39 -0.96 -6.09 39.93
C GLY A 39 -1.85 -5.39 38.92
N GLU A 40 -2.89 -4.81 39.44
CA GLU A 40 -3.75 -3.84 38.79
C GLU A 40 -2.95 -2.57 38.44
N ASP A 41 -2.93 -2.27 37.15
CA ASP A 41 -2.86 -0.89 36.69
C ASP A 41 -3.73 -0.73 35.42
N ASP A 42 -5.03 -1.08 35.60
CA ASP A 42 -6.10 -0.97 34.60
C ASP A 42 -6.91 0.34 34.73
N SER A 43 -6.27 1.45 35.07
CA SER A 43 -6.98 2.73 35.27
C SER A 43 -6.81 3.76 34.16
N LEU A 44 -6.65 3.35 32.89
CA LEU A 44 -6.57 4.29 31.75
C LEU A 44 -7.71 4.20 30.72
N TYR A 45 -8.76 3.44 30.98
CA TYR A 45 -10.01 3.55 30.22
C TYR A 45 -11.06 4.33 31.02
N SER A 46 -10.86 5.66 31.14
CA SER A 46 -11.97 6.50 31.57
C SER A 46 -12.93 6.69 30.39
N ASN A 47 -14.06 6.03 30.43
CA ASN A 47 -15.25 6.38 29.67
C ASN A 47 -15.77 7.75 30.17
N GLY A 48 -15.11 8.83 29.78
CA GLY A 48 -15.67 10.17 29.91
C GLY A 48 -16.80 10.34 28.88
N PRO A 49 -17.84 11.14 29.16
CA PRO A 49 -18.91 11.40 28.21
C PRO A 49 -18.31 11.91 26.89
N ALA A 50 -18.71 11.31 25.78
CA ALA A 50 -18.28 11.68 24.44
C ALA A 50 -18.52 13.17 24.19
N ASP A 51 -17.47 13.97 24.17
CA ASP A 51 -17.51 15.38 23.79
C ASP A 51 -17.75 15.42 22.28
N THR A 52 -19.01 15.59 21.87
CA THR A 52 -19.47 15.58 20.48
C THR A 52 -18.89 16.68 19.60
N SER A 53 -18.07 17.56 20.16
CA SER A 53 -17.34 18.61 19.41
C SER A 53 -15.98 18.17 18.88
N SER A 54 -15.57 16.91 19.13
CA SER A 54 -14.17 16.46 19.01
C SER A 54 -13.82 15.64 17.77
N ASP A 55 -14.75 15.34 16.89
CA ASP A 55 -14.56 14.30 15.84
C ASP A 55 -13.65 14.72 14.68
N LEU A 56 -13.26 15.99 14.62
CA LEU A 56 -12.17 16.48 13.76
C LEU A 56 -10.86 16.68 14.51
N LYS A 57 -10.80 16.38 15.81
CA LYS A 57 -9.57 16.44 16.61
C LYS A 57 -8.67 15.26 16.22
N TYR A 58 -7.40 15.55 15.95
CA TYR A 58 -6.40 14.55 15.65
C TYR A 58 -6.05 13.75 16.92
N TYR A 59 -6.43 12.49 16.97
CA TYR A 59 -5.91 11.57 17.96
C TYR A 59 -4.53 11.09 17.51
N ILE A 60 -3.50 11.36 18.30
CA ILE A 60 -2.15 10.86 18.04
C ILE A 60 -2.03 9.52 18.74
N GLN A 61 -2.20 8.44 17.97
CA GLN A 61 -1.99 7.10 18.50
C GLN A 61 -0.49 6.82 18.67
N PRO A 62 -0.05 6.31 19.82
CA PRO A 62 1.32 5.84 19.99
C PRO A 62 1.62 4.68 19.03
N LEU A 63 2.69 4.79 18.25
CA LEU A 63 3.04 3.76 17.24
C LEU A 63 3.38 2.40 17.86
N ASN A 64 3.93 2.38 19.08
CA ASN A 64 4.28 1.15 19.79
C ASN A 64 3.09 0.26 20.15
N GLU A 65 1.87 0.79 20.18
CA GLU A 65 0.62 0.06 20.47
C GLU A 65 0.00 -0.56 19.21
N ILE A 66 0.48 -0.19 18.02
CA ILE A 66 -0.05 -0.71 16.76
C ILE A 66 0.37 -2.16 16.59
N THR A 67 -0.59 -3.06 16.39
CA THR A 67 -0.34 -4.43 15.97
C THR A 67 -0.25 -4.50 14.46
N ILE A 68 0.88 -5.00 13.94
CA ILE A 68 1.10 -5.14 12.50
C ILE A 68 0.25 -6.25 11.95
N GLN A 69 -0.51 -5.96 10.89
CA GLN A 69 -1.37 -6.94 10.21
C GLN A 69 -0.70 -7.58 8.99
N GLU A 70 0.50 -7.12 8.63
CA GLU A 70 1.28 -7.72 7.55
C GLU A 70 1.69 -9.15 7.82
N ASN A 71 2.03 -9.49 9.07
CA ASN A 71 2.47 -10.82 9.42
C ASN A 71 1.27 -11.77 9.61
N ARG A 72 1.43 -13.02 9.21
CA ARG A 72 0.44 -14.07 9.49
C ARG A 72 0.31 -14.32 10.99
N LEU A 73 1.41 -14.21 11.74
CA LEU A 73 1.43 -14.07 13.20
C LEU A 73 1.37 -12.58 13.56
N GLN A 74 0.40 -12.19 14.39
CA GLN A 74 0.24 -10.82 14.82
C GLN A 74 1.32 -10.42 15.82
N ILE A 75 2.20 -9.51 15.44
CA ILE A 75 3.31 -9.05 16.28
C ILE A 75 3.20 -7.52 16.45
N PRO A 76 3.20 -6.98 17.68
CA PRO A 76 3.20 -5.54 17.92
C PRO A 76 4.39 -4.84 17.25
N PHE A 77 4.18 -3.62 16.74
CA PHE A 77 5.21 -2.84 16.03
C PHE A 77 6.52 -2.71 16.82
N ALA A 78 6.43 -2.42 18.11
CA ALA A 78 7.61 -2.30 18.98
C ALA A 78 8.44 -3.60 19.12
N LYS A 79 7.85 -4.76 18.83
CA LYS A 79 8.52 -6.07 18.88
C LYS A 79 9.00 -6.56 17.51
N GLN A 80 8.70 -5.85 16.42
CA GLN A 80 9.07 -6.28 15.07
C GLN A 80 10.59 -6.26 14.84
N ASN A 81 11.12 -7.35 14.27
CA ASN A 81 12.53 -7.53 13.93
C ASN A 81 12.84 -7.15 12.47
N ARG A 82 12.05 -6.26 11.88
CA ARG A 82 12.15 -5.83 10.48
C ARG A 82 11.97 -4.34 10.38
N ASN A 83 12.46 -3.76 9.30
CA ASN A 83 12.21 -2.36 9.00
C ASN A 83 10.76 -2.21 8.47
N ILE A 84 9.87 -1.64 9.28
CA ILE A 84 8.47 -1.38 8.93
C ILE A 84 8.21 0.11 9.12
N THR A 85 7.64 0.75 8.11
CA THR A 85 7.13 2.13 8.20
C THR A 85 5.62 2.11 8.28
N ILE A 86 5.03 2.87 9.20
CA ILE A 86 3.59 3.01 9.36
C ILE A 86 3.20 4.44 9.03
N LEU A 87 2.31 4.59 8.04
CA LEU A 87 1.62 5.85 7.74
C LEU A 87 0.22 5.76 8.32
N ASP A 88 0.03 6.26 9.53
CA ASP A 88 -1.25 6.23 10.25
C ASP A 88 -2.15 7.41 9.90
N GLN A 89 -3.34 7.47 10.52
CA GLN A 89 -4.32 8.54 10.28
C GLN A 89 -3.78 9.94 10.59
N SER A 90 -2.86 10.07 11.53
CA SER A 90 -2.27 11.37 11.87
C SER A 90 -1.44 11.92 10.70
N ILE A 91 -0.70 11.05 10.02
CA ILE A 91 0.10 11.38 8.84
C ILE A 91 -0.79 11.56 7.60
N ILE A 92 -1.74 10.63 7.37
CA ILE A 92 -2.64 10.66 6.19
C ILE A 92 -3.45 11.96 6.14
N ARG A 93 -3.91 12.46 7.30
CA ARG A 93 -4.74 13.68 7.38
C ARG A 93 -3.95 14.96 7.24
N THR A 94 -2.69 14.96 7.68
CA THR A 94 -1.85 16.16 7.72
C THR A 94 -1.15 16.43 6.39
N LEU A 95 -0.69 15.40 5.68
CA LEU A 95 0.01 15.57 4.41
C LEU A 95 -0.92 16.11 3.30
N PRO A 96 -0.38 16.92 2.37
CA PRO A 96 -1.12 17.46 1.22
C PRO A 96 -1.22 16.44 0.08
N VAL A 97 -1.94 15.34 0.30
CA VAL A 97 -2.06 14.22 -0.65
C VAL A 97 -3.52 13.91 -0.96
N LYS A 98 -3.77 13.37 -2.17
CA LYS A 98 -5.10 13.02 -2.68
C LYS A 98 -5.23 11.52 -3.02
N SER A 99 -4.12 10.77 -2.97
CA SER A 99 -4.08 9.35 -3.31
C SER A 99 -3.09 8.59 -2.44
N VAL A 100 -3.22 7.26 -2.41
CA VAL A 100 -2.25 6.36 -1.79
C VAL A 100 -0.88 6.48 -2.46
N ASN A 101 -0.86 6.67 -3.79
CA ASN A 101 0.39 6.83 -4.56
C ASN A 101 1.19 8.03 -4.05
N GLU A 102 0.53 9.19 -3.91
CA GLU A 102 1.17 10.40 -3.39
C GLU A 102 1.62 10.25 -1.94
N LEU A 103 0.82 9.58 -1.10
CA LEU A 103 1.19 9.33 0.30
C LEU A 103 2.48 8.52 0.42
N LEU A 104 2.66 7.49 -0.41
CA LEU A 104 3.84 6.63 -0.41
C LEU A 104 5.12 7.34 -0.88
N THR A 105 5.02 8.48 -1.59
CA THR A 105 6.20 9.27 -1.95
C THR A 105 6.92 9.90 -0.76
N TYR A 106 6.30 9.94 0.41
CA TYR A 106 6.89 10.46 1.65
C TYR A 106 7.58 9.37 2.51
N VAL A 107 7.73 8.15 1.97
CA VAL A 107 8.44 7.05 2.63
C VAL A 107 9.79 6.84 1.97
N ALA A 108 10.88 7.14 2.67
CA ALA A 108 12.21 6.88 2.13
C ALA A 108 12.46 5.37 1.95
N GLY A 109 13.06 5.01 0.81
CA GLY A 109 13.23 3.63 0.37
C GLY A 109 12.05 3.11 -0.48
N VAL A 110 10.94 3.86 -0.56
CA VAL A 110 9.86 3.58 -1.52
C VAL A 110 10.03 4.50 -2.73
N ASP A 111 10.22 3.89 -3.89
CA ASP A 111 10.33 4.56 -5.18
C ASP A 111 8.95 4.56 -5.86
N VAL A 112 8.28 5.70 -5.86
CA VAL A 112 7.00 5.89 -6.56
C VAL A 112 7.27 6.67 -7.84
N ARG A 113 7.10 6.02 -8.98
CA ARG A 113 7.31 6.59 -10.31
C ARG A 113 5.97 6.97 -10.91
N GLN A 114 5.50 8.16 -10.62
CA GLN A 114 4.22 8.65 -11.10
C GLN A 114 4.31 9.17 -12.54
N ARG A 115 3.26 8.96 -13.31
CA ARG A 115 3.07 9.52 -14.65
C ARG A 115 1.98 10.60 -14.69
N GLY A 116 1.49 11.02 -13.55
CA GLY A 116 0.50 12.08 -13.38
C GLY A 116 0.04 12.21 -11.92
N PRO A 117 -0.67 13.30 -11.55
CA PRO A 117 -1.11 13.55 -10.19
C PRO A 117 -2.33 12.68 -9.81
N TRP A 118 -2.65 12.68 -8.50
CA TRP A 118 -3.88 12.15 -7.92
C TRP A 118 -4.18 10.68 -8.23
N GLY A 119 -3.13 9.88 -8.39
CA GLY A 119 -3.27 8.43 -8.62
C GLY A 119 -3.66 8.05 -10.04
N THR A 120 -3.26 8.82 -11.06
CA THR A 120 -3.46 8.45 -12.46
C THR A 120 -2.79 7.12 -12.79
N GLN A 121 -1.48 7.07 -12.80
CA GLN A 121 -0.69 5.84 -12.91
C GLN A 121 0.62 6.02 -12.15
N ALA A 122 1.05 4.98 -11.45
CA ALA A 122 2.33 4.96 -10.77
C ALA A 122 2.88 3.54 -10.70
N ASP A 123 4.19 3.41 -10.85
CA ASP A 123 4.94 2.21 -10.53
C ASP A 123 5.51 2.34 -9.14
N ILE A 124 5.57 1.26 -8.37
CA ILE A 124 6.08 1.28 -7.01
C ILE A 124 7.16 0.23 -6.80
N GLY A 125 8.29 0.63 -6.25
CA GLY A 125 9.39 -0.26 -5.88
C GLY A 125 9.87 0.02 -4.46
N ILE A 126 10.45 -0.99 -3.82
CA ILE A 126 11.05 -0.89 -2.49
C ILE A 126 12.55 -1.18 -2.59
N ASP A 127 13.39 -0.32 -1.99
CA ASP A 127 14.83 -0.53 -1.86
C ASP A 127 15.55 -0.87 -3.18
N GLY A 128 15.21 -0.12 -4.24
CA GLY A 128 15.80 -0.31 -5.57
C GLY A 128 15.27 -1.52 -6.33
N GLY A 129 14.19 -2.13 -5.86
CA GLY A 129 13.44 -3.13 -6.61
C GLY A 129 12.46 -2.51 -7.60
N THR A 130 11.95 -3.35 -8.48
CA THR A 130 10.95 -2.98 -9.48
C THR A 130 9.53 -3.11 -8.91
N PHE A 131 8.54 -2.63 -9.68
CA PHE A 131 7.13 -2.77 -9.34
C PHE A 131 6.66 -4.25 -9.35
N ASP A 132 7.25 -5.12 -10.16
CA ASP A 132 6.92 -6.54 -10.17
C ASP A 132 7.53 -7.33 -8.99
N GLU A 133 8.52 -6.75 -8.29
CA GLU A 133 9.19 -7.32 -7.12
C GLU A 133 8.60 -6.85 -5.78
N THR A 134 7.63 -5.94 -5.83
CA THR A 134 6.97 -5.33 -4.66
C THR A 134 5.53 -5.79 -4.58
N LEU A 135 5.13 -6.44 -3.49
CA LEU A 135 3.75 -6.89 -3.32
C LEU A 135 2.89 -5.78 -2.70
N VAL A 136 1.72 -5.53 -3.26
CA VAL A 136 0.71 -4.63 -2.68
C VAL A 136 -0.49 -5.45 -2.22
N LEU A 137 -0.99 -5.13 -1.02
CA LEU A 137 -2.13 -5.79 -0.39
C LEU A 137 -3.17 -4.76 0.10
N ILE A 138 -4.41 -5.20 0.19
CA ILE A 138 -5.50 -4.48 0.88
C ILE A 138 -6.07 -5.42 1.93
N ASP A 139 -5.95 -5.06 3.21
CA ASP A 139 -6.31 -5.91 4.37
C ASP A 139 -5.72 -7.33 4.25
N GLY A 140 -4.49 -7.44 3.73
CA GLY A 140 -3.78 -8.69 3.48
C GLY A 140 -4.21 -9.45 2.21
N ILE A 141 -5.17 -8.97 1.43
CA ILE A 141 -5.52 -9.55 0.12
C ILE A 141 -4.55 -9.03 -0.94
N LYS A 142 -3.89 -9.93 -1.67
CA LYS A 142 -2.93 -9.60 -2.73
C LYS A 142 -3.63 -8.98 -3.94
N ILE A 143 -3.12 -7.82 -4.40
CA ILE A 143 -3.66 -7.14 -5.58
C ILE A 143 -2.69 -7.17 -6.77
N SER A 144 -1.72 -8.12 -6.78
CA SER A 144 -0.81 -8.32 -7.91
C SER A 144 -1.55 -8.68 -9.19
N ASP A 145 -1.11 -8.10 -10.32
CA ASP A 145 -1.67 -8.33 -11.64
C ASP A 145 -0.75 -9.26 -12.45
N PRO A 146 -1.24 -10.36 -13.03
CA PRO A 146 -0.43 -11.26 -13.83
C PRO A 146 -0.02 -10.68 -15.19
N GLN A 147 -0.70 -9.62 -15.67
CA GLN A 147 -0.31 -8.92 -16.90
C GLN A 147 0.99 -8.18 -16.70
N THR A 148 1.03 -7.27 -15.70
CA THR A 148 2.15 -6.37 -15.39
C THR A 148 1.94 -5.72 -14.03
N GLY A 149 3.01 -5.39 -13.31
CA GLY A 149 2.92 -4.64 -12.06
C GLY A 149 2.49 -3.17 -12.20
N HIS A 150 2.45 -2.61 -13.40
CA HIS A 150 1.98 -1.22 -13.63
C HIS A 150 0.56 -0.97 -13.13
N ASN A 151 -0.29 -1.99 -13.09
CA ASN A 151 -1.69 -1.88 -12.68
C ASN A 151 -1.93 -2.09 -11.18
N MET A 152 -0.89 -2.41 -10.39
CA MET A 152 -1.04 -2.69 -8.95
C MET A 152 -1.45 -1.45 -8.15
N MET A 153 -1.04 -0.26 -8.59
CA MET A 153 -1.39 1.00 -7.92
C MET A 153 -2.75 1.57 -8.36
N ASN A 154 -3.50 0.86 -9.21
CA ASN A 154 -4.91 1.20 -9.48
C ASN A 154 -5.81 0.67 -8.35
N ILE A 155 -5.67 1.25 -7.17
CA ILE A 155 -6.22 0.80 -5.89
C ILE A 155 -7.72 1.14 -5.80
N PRO A 156 -8.61 0.13 -5.65
CA PRO A 156 -10.06 0.34 -5.60
C PRO A 156 -10.56 0.77 -4.20
N VAL A 157 -9.76 1.54 -3.46
CA VAL A 157 -10.08 2.05 -2.13
C VAL A 157 -9.88 3.56 -2.11
N PRO A 158 -10.89 4.38 -1.80
CA PRO A 158 -10.73 5.81 -1.56
C PRO A 158 -9.78 6.07 -0.37
N LEU A 159 -9.01 7.16 -0.41
CA LEU A 159 -8.09 7.51 0.68
C LEU A 159 -8.84 7.72 2.01
N SER A 160 -10.07 8.18 1.95
CA SER A 160 -10.95 8.35 3.12
C SER A 160 -11.30 7.04 3.85
N ALA A 161 -11.23 5.89 3.15
CA ALA A 161 -11.47 4.57 3.71
C ALA A 161 -10.20 3.89 4.29
N VAL A 162 -9.02 4.46 4.04
CA VAL A 162 -7.75 3.93 4.55
C VAL A 162 -7.57 4.31 6.02
N ASP A 163 -7.24 3.35 6.87
CA ASP A 163 -6.85 3.56 8.27
C ASP A 163 -5.36 3.88 8.40
N ARG A 164 -4.53 3.01 7.83
CA ARG A 164 -3.08 3.17 7.79
C ARG A 164 -2.48 2.40 6.63
N ILE A 165 -1.22 2.67 6.33
CA ILE A 165 -0.43 1.88 5.39
C ILE A 165 0.78 1.33 6.12
N GLU A 166 1.01 0.03 6.00
CA GLU A 166 2.15 -0.68 6.55
C GLU A 166 3.11 -1.01 5.40
N VAL A 167 4.33 -0.48 5.44
CA VAL A 167 5.37 -0.73 4.44
C VAL A 167 6.43 -1.62 5.06
N LEU A 168 6.42 -2.90 4.70
CA LEU A 168 7.42 -3.87 5.09
C LEU A 168 8.58 -3.84 4.08
N ARG A 169 9.78 -3.55 4.54
CA ARG A 169 10.99 -3.56 3.73
C ARG A 169 11.76 -4.88 3.94
N GLY A 170 12.55 -5.25 2.93
CA GLY A 170 13.33 -6.49 2.96
C GLY A 170 12.52 -7.75 2.59
N PRO A 171 13.05 -8.97 2.85
CA PRO A 171 12.48 -10.21 2.33
C PRO A 171 11.14 -10.55 2.98
N ALA A 172 10.04 -10.35 2.24
CA ALA A 172 8.69 -10.65 2.69
C ALA A 172 8.13 -11.98 2.14
N ALA A 173 8.86 -12.65 1.26
CA ALA A 173 8.40 -13.86 0.57
C ALA A 173 8.12 -15.04 1.51
N ARG A 174 8.81 -15.15 2.66
CA ARG A 174 8.49 -16.14 3.69
C ARG A 174 7.04 -16.03 4.16
N ILE A 175 6.51 -14.82 4.22
CA ILE A 175 5.16 -14.52 4.72
C ILE A 175 4.15 -14.56 3.57
N TYR A 176 4.45 -13.90 2.46
CA TYR A 176 3.49 -13.66 1.37
C TYR A 176 3.73 -14.48 0.11
N GLY A 177 4.84 -15.22 0.03
CA GLY A 177 5.18 -16.02 -1.14
C GLY A 177 5.77 -15.20 -2.29
N VAL A 178 5.40 -15.57 -3.51
CA VAL A 178 5.94 -14.98 -4.75
C VAL A 178 5.61 -13.49 -4.88
N ASN A 179 6.48 -12.74 -5.59
CA ASN A 179 6.40 -11.31 -5.87
C ASN A 179 6.56 -10.39 -4.64
N ALA A 180 6.82 -10.94 -3.44
CA ALA A 180 7.22 -10.18 -2.25
C ALA A 180 8.74 -10.21 -2.04
N LEU A 181 9.51 -9.99 -3.11
CA LEU A 181 10.96 -10.17 -3.16
C LEU A 181 11.69 -9.07 -2.37
N ASN A 182 11.26 -7.82 -2.52
CA ASN A 182 11.88 -6.64 -1.90
C ASN A 182 11.10 -6.09 -0.71
N GLY A 183 9.85 -6.50 -0.56
CA GLY A 183 8.97 -6.05 0.49
C GLY A 183 7.51 -6.16 0.11
N ALA A 184 6.67 -5.61 0.99
CA ALA A 184 5.23 -5.56 0.81
C ALA A 184 4.66 -4.25 1.34
N ILE A 185 3.58 -3.78 0.73
CA ILE A 185 2.79 -2.62 1.15
C ILE A 185 1.39 -3.11 1.44
N ASN A 186 0.95 -3.01 2.70
CA ASN A 186 -0.39 -3.40 3.10
C ASN A 186 -1.23 -2.17 3.44
N ILE A 187 -2.28 -1.95 2.69
CA ILE A 187 -3.25 -0.87 2.89
C ILE A 187 -4.33 -1.40 3.82
N ILE A 188 -4.35 -0.92 5.05
CA ILE A 188 -5.34 -1.30 6.06
C ILE A 188 -6.51 -0.34 5.98
N THR A 189 -7.71 -0.89 5.86
CA THR A 189 -8.94 -0.12 5.79
C THR A 189 -9.55 0.13 7.17
N LYS A 190 -10.32 1.21 7.29
CA LYS A 190 -10.95 1.63 8.55
C LYS A 190 -11.96 0.60 9.01
N LYS A 191 -11.95 0.30 10.31
CA LYS A 191 -13.01 -0.42 11.02
C LYS A 191 -13.81 0.60 11.83
N PRO A 192 -15.02 1.00 11.39
CA PRO A 192 -15.74 2.08 12.04
C PRO A 192 -16.18 1.67 13.44
N THR A 193 -15.93 2.55 14.40
CA THR A 193 -16.38 2.43 15.80
C THR A 193 -17.58 3.32 16.11
N GLN A 194 -17.95 4.19 15.16
CA GLN A 194 -19.05 5.14 15.28
C GLN A 194 -19.90 5.15 14.00
N THR A 195 -21.18 5.39 14.17
CA THR A 195 -22.09 5.64 13.05
C THR A 195 -21.96 7.09 12.60
N GLY A 196 -21.79 7.33 11.30
CA GLY A 196 -21.65 8.69 10.82
C GLY A 196 -21.42 8.83 9.32
N ILE A 197 -21.27 10.06 8.90
CA ILE A 197 -21.03 10.43 7.50
C ILE A 197 -19.90 11.47 7.47
N MET A 198 -18.98 11.30 6.55
CA MET A 198 -17.93 12.26 6.22
C MET A 198 -18.03 12.62 4.74
N ALA A 199 -17.93 13.91 4.41
CA ALA A 199 -17.82 14.42 3.04
C ALA A 199 -16.59 15.32 2.93
N ASN A 200 -15.89 15.25 1.80
CA ASN A 200 -14.76 16.11 1.47
C ASN A 200 -14.90 16.57 0.03
N VAL A 201 -14.85 17.88 -0.21
CA VAL A 201 -14.85 18.46 -1.56
C VAL A 201 -13.68 19.42 -1.69
N TYR A 202 -13.05 19.43 -2.86
CA TYR A 202 -11.91 20.30 -3.13
C TYR A 202 -11.79 20.65 -4.59
N ALA A 203 -11.17 21.78 -4.87
CA ALA A 203 -10.82 22.21 -6.21
C ALA A 203 -9.46 22.89 -6.20
N GLY A 204 -8.73 22.79 -7.31
CA GLY A 204 -7.39 23.36 -7.42
C GLY A 204 -6.97 23.66 -8.85
N SER A 205 -5.86 24.39 -8.97
CA SER A 205 -5.29 24.81 -10.25
C SER A 205 -3.80 25.01 -10.16
N SER A 206 -3.09 24.81 -11.27
CA SER A 206 -1.70 25.26 -11.46
C SER A 206 -1.61 26.73 -11.86
N PHE A 207 -2.72 27.36 -12.22
CA PHE A 207 -2.84 28.68 -12.85
C PHE A 207 -2.14 28.79 -14.22
N ASN A 208 -1.62 27.68 -14.75
CA ASN A 208 -1.10 27.61 -16.10
C ASN A 208 -2.22 27.43 -17.11
N LYS A 209 -2.04 27.95 -18.32
CA LYS A 209 -3.01 27.80 -19.40
C LYS A 209 -2.63 26.66 -20.32
N ASP A 210 -3.64 25.90 -20.74
CA ASP A 210 -3.52 24.97 -21.85
C ASP A 210 -3.28 25.75 -23.16
N THR A 211 -2.14 25.53 -23.77
CA THR A 211 -1.74 26.20 -25.00
C THR A 211 -2.65 25.86 -26.20
N SER A 212 -3.41 24.76 -26.13
CA SER A 212 -4.31 24.31 -27.19
C SER A 212 -5.64 25.06 -27.23
N ASN A 213 -6.12 25.55 -26.08
CA ASN A 213 -7.47 26.14 -25.95
C ASN A 213 -7.54 27.40 -25.05
N GLY A 214 -6.41 27.81 -24.46
CA GLY A 214 -6.30 29.00 -23.59
C GLY A 214 -6.96 28.89 -22.21
N LYS A 215 -7.55 27.75 -21.86
CA LYS A 215 -8.20 27.52 -20.55
C LYS A 215 -7.16 27.18 -19.48
N LEU A 216 -7.44 27.54 -18.23
CA LEU A 216 -6.62 27.16 -17.09
C LEU A 216 -6.69 25.64 -16.85
N PHE A 217 -5.54 25.04 -16.55
CA PHE A 217 -5.51 23.70 -15.99
C PHE A 217 -6.05 23.73 -14.57
N GLY A 218 -7.04 22.89 -14.29
CA GLY A 218 -7.65 22.77 -12.99
C GLY A 218 -8.28 21.41 -12.78
N GLY A 219 -8.60 21.11 -11.54
CA GLY A 219 -9.24 19.86 -11.16
C GLY A 219 -10.06 20.01 -9.88
N TYR A 220 -10.91 19.05 -9.64
CA TYR A 220 -11.72 18.95 -8.43
C TYR A 220 -11.84 17.50 -7.98
N GLY A 221 -12.21 17.32 -6.73
CA GLY A 221 -12.55 16.02 -6.18
C GLY A 221 -13.65 16.12 -5.14
N ALA A 222 -14.35 15.01 -4.99
CA ALA A 222 -15.35 14.79 -3.97
C ALA A 222 -15.21 13.38 -3.40
N GLU A 223 -15.28 13.26 -2.08
CA GLU A 223 -15.29 11.99 -1.36
C GLU A 223 -16.43 12.00 -0.35
N VAL A 224 -17.12 10.87 -0.24
CA VAL A 224 -18.17 10.65 0.77
C VAL A 224 -17.93 9.27 1.38
N SER A 225 -17.95 9.21 2.71
CA SER A 225 -17.86 7.94 3.45
C SER A 225 -18.97 7.91 4.48
N ALA A 226 -19.72 6.81 4.52
CA ALA A 226 -20.74 6.53 5.52
C ALA A 226 -20.35 5.29 6.32
N SER A 227 -20.47 5.38 7.63
CA SER A 227 -20.22 4.27 8.56
C SER A 227 -21.46 3.97 9.40
N LEU A 228 -21.64 2.69 9.67
CA LEU A 228 -22.61 2.19 10.62
C LEU A 228 -21.88 1.25 11.58
N ALA A 229 -21.86 1.61 12.86
CA ALA A 229 -21.28 0.80 13.92
C ALA A 229 -22.37 0.35 14.88
N GLY A 230 -22.63 -0.95 14.88
CA GLY A 230 -23.48 -1.63 15.85
C GLY A 230 -22.66 -2.60 16.70
N ASP A 231 -23.25 -3.16 17.74
CA ASP A 231 -22.57 -4.07 18.68
C ASP A 231 -22.01 -5.33 18.02
N TYR A 232 -22.65 -5.82 16.96
CA TYR A 232 -22.27 -7.05 16.27
C TYR A 232 -21.84 -6.84 14.83
N THR A 233 -22.13 -5.69 14.24
CA THR A 233 -21.85 -5.46 12.83
C THR A 233 -21.39 -4.03 12.58
N GLN A 234 -20.38 -3.90 11.72
CA GLN A 234 -19.79 -2.64 11.32
C GLN A 234 -19.80 -2.56 9.80
N HIS A 235 -20.17 -1.43 9.25
CA HIS A 235 -20.23 -1.20 7.82
C HIS A 235 -19.53 0.11 7.47
N LEU A 236 -18.76 0.10 6.39
CA LEU A 236 -18.17 1.28 5.77
C LEU A 236 -18.51 1.28 4.29
N LEU A 237 -19.11 2.36 3.80
CA LEU A 237 -19.30 2.62 2.38
C LEU A 237 -18.61 3.92 2.03
N SER A 238 -17.73 3.90 1.04
CA SER A 238 -16.98 5.08 0.60
C SER A 238 -17.05 5.23 -0.91
N PHE A 239 -17.19 6.47 -1.34
CA PHE A 239 -17.18 6.87 -2.75
C PHE A 239 -16.20 8.02 -2.93
N SER A 240 -15.45 8.05 -4.03
CA SER A 240 -14.65 9.20 -4.43
C SER A 240 -14.70 9.42 -5.93
N ARG A 241 -14.67 10.70 -6.33
CA ARG A 241 -14.48 11.15 -7.70
C ARG A 241 -13.40 12.19 -7.73
N GLN A 242 -12.44 12.03 -8.65
CA GLN A 242 -11.37 13.00 -8.92
C GLN A 242 -11.31 13.25 -10.42
N GLN A 243 -11.29 14.51 -10.82
CA GLN A 243 -11.23 14.89 -12.22
C GLN A 243 -10.34 16.12 -12.39
N ALA A 244 -9.51 16.12 -13.43
CA ALA A 244 -8.76 17.31 -13.84
C ALA A 244 -8.68 17.43 -15.36
N SER A 245 -8.57 18.67 -15.85
CA SER A 245 -8.32 18.98 -17.26
C SER A 245 -6.88 18.66 -17.69
N GLY A 246 -6.04 18.21 -16.76
CA GLY A 246 -4.63 17.94 -16.94
C GLY A 246 -3.73 19.06 -16.42
N TYR A 247 -2.46 18.98 -16.73
CA TYR A 247 -1.43 19.98 -16.42
C TYR A 247 -0.51 20.28 -17.63
N ARG A 248 -0.69 19.54 -18.70
CA ARG A 248 -0.11 19.70 -20.03
C ARG A 248 -1.02 19.05 -21.08
N TYR A 249 -0.70 19.19 -22.36
CA TYR A 249 -1.49 18.60 -23.43
C TYR A 249 -1.72 17.10 -23.22
N ASN A 250 -2.98 16.66 -23.38
CA ASN A 250 -3.42 15.26 -23.26
C ASN A 250 -2.98 14.59 -21.95
N THR A 251 -3.26 15.22 -20.80
CA THR A 251 -3.08 14.66 -19.46
C THR A 251 -4.32 14.83 -18.56
N ALA A 252 -5.47 15.09 -19.18
CA ALA A 252 -6.76 15.10 -18.47
C ALA A 252 -7.06 13.70 -17.90
N PHE A 253 -7.66 13.64 -16.73
CA PHE A 253 -8.02 12.37 -16.11
C PHE A 253 -9.36 12.41 -15.40
N ASN A 254 -9.94 11.23 -15.22
CA ASN A 254 -11.13 10.95 -14.40
C ASN A 254 -10.88 9.65 -13.62
N ASN A 255 -11.02 9.71 -12.28
CA ASN A 255 -10.83 8.57 -11.39
C ASN A 255 -12.04 8.48 -10.44
N ASP A 256 -12.82 7.43 -10.58
CA ASP A 256 -14.02 7.15 -9.77
C ASP A 256 -13.79 5.87 -8.98
N LYS A 257 -14.05 5.89 -7.67
CA LYS A 257 -13.91 4.73 -6.78
C LYS A 257 -15.17 4.53 -5.95
N VAL A 258 -15.49 3.28 -5.72
CA VAL A 258 -16.46 2.84 -4.72
C VAL A 258 -15.85 1.70 -3.90
N TYR A 259 -16.06 1.74 -2.60
CA TYR A 259 -15.57 0.73 -1.68
C TYR A 259 -16.61 0.45 -0.60
N TYR A 260 -16.84 -0.82 -0.33
CA TYR A 260 -17.69 -1.29 0.76
C TYR A 260 -16.96 -2.33 1.59
N GLN A 261 -17.16 -2.26 2.90
CA GLN A 261 -16.66 -3.23 3.86
C GLN A 261 -17.69 -3.49 4.94
N ASN A 262 -17.76 -4.75 5.35
CA ASN A 262 -18.52 -5.19 6.50
C ASN A 262 -17.65 -6.09 7.39
N GLN A 263 -17.79 -5.92 8.69
CA GLN A 263 -17.30 -6.86 9.69
C GLN A 263 -18.47 -7.23 10.61
N THR A 264 -18.73 -8.51 10.76
CA THR A 264 -19.84 -9.03 11.60
C THR A 264 -19.31 -10.06 12.58
N THR A 265 -19.57 -9.85 13.85
CA THR A 265 -19.27 -10.80 14.94
C THR A 265 -20.50 -11.68 15.14
N LEU A 266 -20.43 -12.94 14.69
CA LEU A 266 -21.52 -13.92 14.81
C LEU A 266 -21.60 -14.52 16.23
N SER A 267 -20.43 -14.65 16.87
CA SER A 267 -20.30 -15.15 18.24
C SER A 267 -18.96 -14.70 18.82
N LYS A 268 -18.70 -14.97 20.10
CA LYS A 268 -17.37 -14.74 20.71
C LYS A 268 -16.24 -15.47 19.96
N ALA A 269 -16.56 -16.57 19.26
CA ALA A 269 -15.58 -17.39 18.56
C ALA A 269 -15.51 -17.12 17.05
N VAL A 270 -16.50 -16.45 16.45
CA VAL A 270 -16.60 -16.32 14.98
C VAL A 270 -16.90 -14.90 14.57
N SER A 271 -16.03 -14.33 13.74
CA SER A 271 -16.28 -13.08 13.01
C SER A 271 -16.13 -13.28 11.51
N LEU A 272 -16.96 -12.58 10.75
CA LEU A 272 -16.93 -12.56 9.29
C LEU A 272 -16.45 -11.20 8.81
N GLN A 273 -15.75 -11.19 7.68
CA GLN A 273 -15.31 -9.98 6.96
C GLN A 273 -15.72 -10.11 5.50
N LEU A 274 -16.33 -9.06 4.97
CA LEU A 274 -16.67 -8.90 3.56
C LEU A 274 -16.14 -7.56 3.09
N MET A 275 -15.51 -7.54 1.93
CA MET A 275 -15.09 -6.29 1.28
C MET A 275 -15.31 -6.35 -0.23
N GLY A 276 -15.55 -5.19 -0.83
CA GLY A 276 -15.61 -5.02 -2.26
C GLY A 276 -15.25 -3.60 -2.67
N GLY A 277 -14.46 -3.47 -3.71
CA GLY A 277 -14.06 -2.18 -4.26
C GLY A 277 -14.02 -2.20 -5.77
N PHE A 278 -14.27 -1.04 -6.38
CA PHE A 278 -14.14 -0.85 -7.81
C PHE A 278 -13.55 0.53 -8.10
N VAL A 279 -12.62 0.60 -9.04
CA VAL A 279 -12.07 1.84 -9.57
C VAL A 279 -12.18 1.87 -11.08
N TYR A 280 -12.65 3.00 -11.58
CA TYR A 280 -12.57 3.41 -12.98
C TYR A 280 -11.57 4.55 -13.10
N ASN A 281 -10.49 4.36 -13.84
CA ASN A 281 -9.44 5.34 -14.04
C ASN A 281 -9.21 5.53 -15.55
N SER A 282 -9.44 6.74 -16.07
CA SER A 282 -9.27 7.07 -17.48
C SER A 282 -8.48 8.36 -17.64
N PHE A 283 -7.40 8.32 -18.40
CA PHE A 283 -6.47 9.43 -18.52
C PHE A 283 -5.82 9.52 -19.90
N GLY A 284 -5.41 10.72 -20.27
CA GLY A 284 -4.51 10.95 -21.39
C GLY A 284 -3.09 10.51 -21.04
N ALA A 285 -2.51 9.61 -21.83
CA ALA A 285 -1.24 8.95 -21.54
C ALA A 285 -0.07 9.51 -22.37
N ASN A 286 -0.03 10.82 -22.56
CA ASN A 286 1.00 11.50 -23.34
C ASN A 286 2.41 11.26 -22.77
N ALA A 287 3.29 10.68 -23.53
CA ALA A 287 4.69 10.34 -23.22
C ALA A 287 4.87 9.22 -22.16
N PHE A 288 3.82 8.40 -21.91
CA PHE A 288 3.90 7.36 -20.88
C PHE A 288 4.77 6.17 -21.30
N TYR A 289 4.73 5.76 -22.58
CA TYR A 289 5.36 4.53 -23.05
C TYR A 289 6.29 4.68 -24.24
N SER A 290 6.02 5.64 -25.15
CA SER A 290 6.73 5.77 -26.43
C SER A 290 6.93 7.23 -26.85
N ALA A 291 7.42 8.07 -25.92
CA ALA A 291 7.67 9.48 -26.19
C ALA A 291 8.65 9.66 -27.36
N PRO A 292 8.39 10.63 -28.27
CA PRO A 292 7.23 11.54 -28.33
C PRO A 292 6.04 10.98 -29.12
N GLY A 293 6.11 9.74 -29.61
CA GLY A 293 5.11 9.15 -30.53
C GLY A 293 3.72 8.97 -29.94
N ASP A 294 3.61 8.73 -28.62
CA ASP A 294 2.37 8.48 -27.90
C ASP A 294 1.67 9.74 -27.36
N LYS A 295 1.91 10.89 -28.00
CA LYS A 295 1.33 12.18 -27.60
C LYS A 295 -0.22 12.17 -27.56
N GLU A 296 -0.86 11.41 -28.44
CA GLU A 296 -2.33 11.30 -28.57
C GLU A 296 -2.90 10.08 -27.87
N SER A 297 -2.12 9.39 -27.04
CA SER A 297 -2.57 8.17 -26.40
C SER A 297 -3.56 8.42 -25.26
N LYS A 298 -4.38 7.42 -25.02
CA LYS A 298 -5.35 7.36 -23.92
C LYS A 298 -5.32 5.99 -23.29
N GLU A 299 -5.46 5.93 -21.98
CA GLU A 299 -5.57 4.69 -21.25
C GLU A 299 -6.77 4.70 -20.32
N THR A 300 -7.40 3.54 -20.17
CA THR A 300 -8.52 3.34 -19.27
C THR A 300 -8.31 2.03 -18.52
N VAL A 301 -8.14 2.13 -17.20
CA VAL A 301 -7.94 0.98 -16.33
C VAL A 301 -9.12 0.84 -15.37
N GLN A 302 -9.70 -0.34 -15.31
CA GLN A 302 -10.79 -0.68 -14.40
C GLN A 302 -10.33 -1.83 -13.51
N THR A 303 -10.38 -1.66 -12.20
CA THR A 303 -10.03 -2.73 -11.26
C THR A 303 -11.16 -2.96 -10.28
N GLY A 304 -11.61 -4.19 -10.20
CA GLY A 304 -12.54 -4.69 -9.19
C GLY A 304 -11.84 -5.62 -8.22
N LEU A 305 -12.17 -5.54 -6.95
CA LEU A 305 -11.71 -6.43 -5.89
C LEU A 305 -12.89 -6.83 -5.01
N ALA A 306 -13.01 -8.11 -4.71
CA ALA A 306 -13.95 -8.62 -3.73
C ALA A 306 -13.24 -9.65 -2.83
N GLY A 307 -13.60 -9.69 -1.56
CA GLY A 307 -13.04 -10.64 -0.60
C GLY A 307 -14.04 -11.00 0.49
N ILE A 308 -14.03 -12.26 0.87
CA ILE A 308 -14.75 -12.76 2.03
C ILE A 308 -13.78 -13.57 2.89
N GLY A 309 -13.82 -13.37 4.19
CA GLY A 309 -13.01 -14.10 5.15
C GLY A 309 -13.74 -14.32 6.46
N ALA A 310 -13.22 -15.22 7.25
CA ALA A 310 -13.66 -15.44 8.62
C ALA A 310 -12.46 -15.52 9.56
N THR A 311 -12.68 -15.14 10.82
CA THR A 311 -11.79 -15.47 11.92
C THR A 311 -12.55 -16.36 12.88
N ILE A 312 -12.05 -17.57 13.10
CA ILE A 312 -12.68 -18.61 13.91
C ILE A 312 -11.70 -18.97 15.04
N GLN A 313 -12.06 -18.63 16.27
CA GLN A 313 -11.35 -19.05 17.46
C GLN A 313 -11.83 -20.45 17.83
N ALA A 314 -11.18 -21.49 17.28
CA ALA A 314 -11.59 -22.87 17.46
C ALA A 314 -11.36 -23.35 18.90
N THR A 315 -10.25 -22.90 19.52
CA THR A 315 -9.92 -23.08 20.94
C THR A 315 -9.20 -21.81 21.44
N PRO A 316 -8.95 -21.60 22.73
CA PRO A 316 -8.19 -20.45 23.22
C PRO A 316 -6.78 -20.29 22.59
N TYR A 317 -6.22 -21.38 22.09
CA TYR A 317 -4.86 -21.43 21.50
C TYR A 317 -4.83 -21.69 19.99
N TRP A 318 -5.98 -21.89 19.32
CA TRP A 318 -6.06 -22.15 17.88
C TRP A 318 -7.05 -21.23 17.16
N THR A 319 -6.54 -20.43 16.26
CA THR A 319 -7.31 -19.53 15.40
C THR A 319 -7.21 -19.97 13.95
N ILE A 320 -8.34 -20.05 13.24
CA ILE A 320 -8.45 -20.41 11.83
C ILE A 320 -8.95 -19.18 11.07
N LYS A 321 -8.29 -18.83 9.95
CA LYS A 321 -8.67 -17.70 9.12
C LYS A 321 -8.75 -18.14 7.65
N PRO A 322 -9.90 -18.69 7.19
CA PRO A 322 -10.16 -18.90 5.77
C PRO A 322 -10.48 -17.58 5.08
N ARG A 323 -10.03 -17.42 3.84
CA ARG A 323 -10.32 -16.26 3.01
C ARG A 323 -10.37 -16.66 1.53
N VAL A 324 -11.30 -16.05 0.79
CA VAL A 324 -11.37 -16.14 -0.67
C VAL A 324 -11.47 -14.72 -1.22
N SER A 325 -10.72 -14.43 -2.27
CA SER A 325 -10.78 -13.16 -2.96
C SER A 325 -10.81 -13.33 -4.48
N TYR A 326 -11.37 -12.32 -5.14
CA TYR A 326 -11.43 -12.22 -6.59
C TYR A 326 -11.01 -10.82 -7.01
N ARG A 327 -10.06 -10.74 -7.95
CA ARG A 327 -9.64 -9.50 -8.60
C ARG A 327 -9.92 -9.56 -10.09
N TYR A 328 -10.56 -8.53 -10.59
CA TYR A 328 -10.75 -8.23 -11.99
C TYR A 328 -9.92 -7.00 -12.36
N ASN A 329 -9.26 -7.02 -13.53
CA ASN A 329 -8.66 -5.83 -14.10
C ASN A 329 -8.88 -5.81 -15.60
N ASN A 330 -9.24 -4.64 -16.13
CA ASN A 330 -9.32 -4.38 -17.56
C ASN A 330 -8.48 -3.14 -17.86
N ASP A 331 -7.47 -3.31 -18.71
CA ASP A 331 -6.56 -2.27 -19.16
C ASP A 331 -6.77 -2.11 -20.67
N ASP A 332 -7.17 -0.90 -21.09
CA ASP A 332 -7.46 -0.55 -22.47
C ASP A 332 -6.61 0.66 -22.87
N TYR A 333 -5.52 0.41 -23.58
CA TYR A 333 -4.61 1.42 -24.10
C TYR A 333 -4.86 1.69 -25.58
N ILE A 334 -5.09 2.94 -25.95
CA ILE A 334 -5.30 3.44 -27.30
C ILE A 334 -4.16 4.41 -27.66
N TYR A 335 -3.39 4.09 -28.68
CA TYR A 335 -2.22 4.88 -29.12
C TYR A 335 -2.62 6.24 -29.72
N ILE A 336 -3.67 6.28 -30.56
CA ILE A 336 -4.23 7.51 -31.12
C ILE A 336 -5.72 7.57 -30.78
N ARG A 337 -6.11 8.33 -29.77
CA ARG A 337 -7.48 8.41 -29.24
C ARG A 337 -8.53 8.79 -30.30
N GLN A 338 -8.14 9.55 -31.34
CA GLN A 338 -9.02 9.95 -32.45
C GLN A 338 -9.18 8.84 -33.50
N LYS A 339 -8.27 7.84 -33.51
CA LYS A 339 -8.22 6.73 -34.45
C LYS A 339 -7.88 5.42 -33.73
N PRO A 340 -8.79 4.87 -32.88
CA PRO A 340 -8.48 3.70 -32.04
C PRO A 340 -8.08 2.45 -32.83
N ALA A 341 -8.54 2.33 -34.09
CA ALA A 341 -8.22 1.21 -34.96
C ALA A 341 -6.75 1.13 -35.40
N VAL A 342 -5.97 2.21 -35.23
CA VAL A 342 -4.54 2.22 -35.60
C VAL A 342 -3.74 1.29 -34.69
N TYR A 343 -3.96 1.40 -33.38
CA TYR A 343 -3.34 0.53 -32.40
C TYR A 343 -4.11 0.62 -31.07
N ASN A 344 -4.57 -0.53 -30.60
CA ASN A 344 -5.27 -0.69 -29.35
C ASN A 344 -4.80 -1.97 -28.66
N ASN A 345 -4.36 -1.87 -27.42
CA ASN A 345 -4.09 -3.01 -26.55
C ASN A 345 -5.17 -3.12 -25.50
N ARG A 346 -5.79 -4.28 -25.41
CA ARG A 346 -6.78 -4.58 -24.40
C ARG A 346 -6.41 -5.85 -23.66
N HIS A 347 -6.30 -5.74 -22.34
CA HIS A 347 -5.94 -6.81 -21.44
C HIS A 347 -7.03 -6.94 -20.37
N GLU A 348 -7.57 -8.14 -20.23
CA GLU A 348 -8.50 -8.49 -19.17
C GLU A 348 -7.88 -9.58 -18.31
N THR A 349 -7.69 -9.31 -17.01
CA THR A 349 -7.17 -10.29 -16.05
C THR A 349 -8.21 -10.63 -15.01
N ASN A 350 -8.24 -11.89 -14.62
CA ASN A 350 -9.11 -12.44 -13.59
C ASN A 350 -8.27 -13.30 -12.66
N VAL A 351 -8.25 -12.97 -11.37
CA VAL A 351 -7.48 -13.68 -10.36
C VAL A 351 -8.41 -14.14 -9.25
N ILE A 352 -8.37 -15.41 -8.94
CA ILE A 352 -9.02 -16.01 -7.77
C ILE A 352 -7.92 -16.46 -6.82
N ASP A 353 -8.05 -16.12 -5.55
CA ASP A 353 -7.11 -16.49 -4.50
C ASP A 353 -7.88 -16.99 -3.27
N ALA A 354 -7.55 -18.19 -2.81
CA ALA A 354 -8.13 -18.82 -1.63
C ALA A 354 -7.02 -19.17 -0.64
N GLU A 355 -7.13 -18.69 0.58
CA GLU A 355 -6.17 -18.93 1.66
C GLU A 355 -6.83 -19.55 2.87
N LEU A 356 -6.09 -20.44 3.53
CA LEU A 356 -6.43 -20.99 4.85
C LEU A 356 -5.25 -20.81 5.78
N ASN A 357 -5.36 -19.89 6.72
CA ASN A 357 -4.33 -19.61 7.72
C ASN A 357 -4.72 -20.17 9.08
N ASN A 358 -3.80 -20.84 9.75
CA ASN A 358 -3.96 -21.36 11.11
C ASN A 358 -2.87 -20.79 12.00
N THR A 359 -3.23 -20.30 13.17
CA THR A 359 -2.31 -19.81 14.20
C THR A 359 -2.53 -20.63 15.48
N PHE A 360 -1.44 -21.14 16.04
CA PHE A 360 -1.42 -21.86 17.30
C PHE A 360 -0.54 -21.12 18.29
N ASN A 361 -1.14 -20.66 19.39
CA ASN A 361 -0.42 -20.03 20.50
C ASN A 361 -0.12 -21.10 21.54
N THR A 362 1.16 -21.37 21.80
CA THR A 362 1.59 -22.46 22.69
C THR A 362 2.58 -21.99 23.74
N ASP A 363 2.84 -22.81 24.75
CA ASP A 363 3.82 -22.49 25.81
C ASP A 363 5.26 -22.41 25.30
N ILE A 364 5.56 -22.99 24.13
CA ILE A 364 6.90 -22.96 23.53
C ILE A 364 7.07 -21.88 22.47
N GLY A 365 6.00 -21.20 22.05
CA GLY A 365 5.99 -20.16 21.02
C GLY A 365 4.71 -20.22 20.19
N ASP A 366 4.64 -19.37 19.16
CA ASP A 366 3.49 -19.31 18.27
C ASP A 366 3.83 -19.96 16.92
N PHE A 367 2.90 -20.74 16.38
CA PHE A 367 3.02 -21.40 15.07
C PHE A 367 1.99 -20.85 14.10
N GLY A 368 2.42 -20.56 12.90
CA GLY A 368 1.56 -20.23 11.76
C GLY A 368 1.70 -21.29 10.68
N LEU A 369 0.58 -21.87 10.23
CA LEU A 369 0.54 -22.81 9.12
C LEU A 369 -0.55 -22.41 8.13
N GLY A 370 -0.30 -22.55 6.84
CA GLY A 370 -1.37 -22.26 5.89
C GLY A 370 -1.14 -22.75 4.49
N LEU A 371 -2.22 -22.62 3.73
CA LEU A 371 -2.36 -23.03 2.34
C LEU A 371 -2.84 -21.83 1.53
N GLU A 372 -2.40 -21.75 0.28
CA GLU A 372 -2.86 -20.78 -0.72
C GLU A 372 -3.09 -21.48 -2.06
N LEU A 373 -4.22 -21.18 -2.68
CA LEU A 373 -4.59 -21.63 -4.01
C LEU A 373 -4.92 -20.40 -4.85
N ARG A 374 -4.10 -20.13 -5.86
CA ARG A 374 -4.26 -18.95 -6.70
C ARG A 374 -4.29 -19.34 -8.18
N ASN A 375 -5.27 -18.82 -8.91
CA ASN A 375 -5.40 -18.97 -10.34
C ASN A 375 -5.39 -17.59 -11.01
N ASP A 376 -4.45 -17.39 -11.93
CA ASP A 376 -4.24 -16.17 -12.72
C ASP A 376 -4.65 -16.40 -14.17
N LYS A 377 -5.65 -15.66 -14.67
CA LYS A 377 -6.11 -15.72 -16.07
C LYS A 377 -5.94 -14.39 -16.76
N ILE A 378 -5.60 -14.43 -18.04
CA ILE A 378 -5.60 -13.28 -18.94
C ILE A 378 -6.29 -13.59 -20.26
N ASN A 379 -7.03 -12.62 -20.77
CA ASN A 379 -7.55 -12.58 -22.14
C ASN A 379 -7.12 -11.25 -22.77
N SER A 380 -6.30 -11.32 -23.79
CA SER A 380 -5.67 -10.13 -24.37
C SER A 380 -5.54 -10.26 -25.87
N ASN A 381 -5.72 -9.15 -26.59
CA ASN A 381 -5.52 -9.11 -28.03
C ASN A 381 -4.03 -9.14 -28.44
N SER A 382 -3.09 -8.80 -27.52
CA SER A 382 -1.64 -8.84 -27.78
C SER A 382 -0.90 -9.97 -27.05
N LEU A 383 -1.41 -10.43 -25.88
CA LEU A 383 -0.78 -11.49 -25.08
C LEU A 383 -1.47 -12.87 -25.26
N GLY A 384 -2.64 -12.91 -25.91
CA GLY A 384 -3.44 -14.11 -26.07
C GLY A 384 -4.23 -14.49 -24.82
N LYS A 385 -4.74 -15.74 -24.79
CA LYS A 385 -5.45 -16.31 -23.65
C LYS A 385 -4.50 -17.22 -22.89
N ARG A 386 -4.34 -16.97 -21.59
CA ARG A 386 -3.41 -17.73 -20.73
C ARG A 386 -3.99 -17.97 -19.37
N ASN A 387 -3.47 -19.02 -18.71
CA ASN A 387 -3.85 -19.40 -17.36
C ASN A 387 -2.60 -19.90 -16.62
N ARG A 388 -2.51 -19.61 -15.33
CA ARG A 388 -1.41 -20.04 -14.46
C ARG A 388 -1.97 -20.35 -13.08
N ASP A 389 -1.53 -21.48 -12.51
CA ASP A 389 -1.91 -21.90 -11.18
C ASP A 389 -0.71 -21.80 -10.23
N ASN A 390 -0.97 -21.35 -9.01
CA ASN A 390 -0.02 -21.33 -7.90
C ASN A 390 -0.64 -22.06 -6.70
N TYR A 391 0.16 -22.95 -6.09
CA TYR A 391 -0.19 -23.68 -4.88
C TYR A 391 0.87 -23.37 -3.82
N GLY A 392 0.47 -22.68 -2.76
CA GLY A 392 1.35 -22.22 -1.69
C GLY A 392 1.14 -23.01 -0.41
N PHE A 393 2.26 -23.35 0.25
CA PHE A 393 2.29 -23.89 1.60
C PHE A 393 3.23 -23.05 2.42
N PHE A 394 2.82 -22.59 3.60
CA PHE A 394 3.74 -21.89 4.47
C PHE A 394 3.69 -22.45 5.88
N GLY A 395 4.85 -22.36 6.55
CA GLY A 395 5.02 -22.63 7.97
C GLY A 395 5.89 -21.55 8.58
N GLU A 396 5.49 -21.07 9.75
CA GLU A 396 6.23 -20.06 10.52
C GLU A 396 6.18 -20.44 12.00
N TYR A 397 7.30 -20.24 12.69
CA TYR A 397 7.42 -20.39 14.13
C TYR A 397 8.00 -19.10 14.72
N SER A 398 7.35 -18.57 15.74
CA SER A 398 7.75 -17.39 16.51
C SER A 398 8.12 -17.81 17.93
N PHE A 399 9.40 -17.73 18.26
CA PHE A 399 9.90 -17.93 19.59
C PHE A 399 9.93 -16.61 20.34
N ASN A 400 9.07 -16.46 21.35
CA ASN A 400 8.85 -15.23 22.12
C ASN A 400 8.87 -15.45 23.63
N LYS A 401 9.36 -16.60 24.10
CA LYS A 401 9.32 -17.02 25.52
C LYS A 401 10.48 -16.47 26.37
N ILE A 402 11.51 -15.94 25.74
CA ILE A 402 12.55 -15.16 26.42
C ILE A 402 12.18 -13.70 26.30
N GLU A 403 11.99 -13.01 27.41
CA GLU A 403 11.44 -11.64 27.49
C GLU A 403 12.10 -10.63 26.55
N ARG A 404 13.40 -10.76 26.30
CA ARG A 404 14.17 -9.83 25.46
C ARG A 404 14.43 -10.31 24.05
N LEU A 405 14.17 -11.58 23.76
CA LEU A 405 14.50 -12.24 22.51
C LEU A 405 13.21 -12.59 21.75
N LEU A 406 13.14 -12.19 20.50
CA LEU A 406 12.12 -12.65 19.55
C LEU A 406 12.84 -13.22 18.33
N VAL A 407 12.52 -14.46 17.97
CA VAL A 407 13.04 -15.12 16.76
C VAL A 407 11.86 -15.67 15.97
N ASN A 408 11.77 -15.31 14.70
CA ASN A 408 10.81 -15.87 13.77
C ASN A 408 11.55 -16.63 12.68
N ILE A 409 11.20 -17.87 12.45
CA ILE A 409 11.75 -18.71 11.38
C ILE A 409 10.59 -19.35 10.61
N GLY A 410 10.74 -19.47 9.31
CA GLY A 410 9.70 -20.08 8.49
C GLY A 410 10.11 -20.22 7.04
N ALA A 411 9.20 -20.77 6.26
CA ALA A 411 9.36 -20.93 4.83
C ALA A 411 8.00 -20.88 4.13
N TYR A 412 8.01 -20.42 2.89
CA TYR A 412 6.92 -20.54 1.95
C TYR A 412 7.38 -21.43 0.79
N ALA A 413 6.66 -22.51 0.55
CA ALA A 413 6.86 -23.39 -0.60
C ALA A 413 5.78 -23.11 -1.64
N ASN A 414 6.16 -22.79 -2.86
CA ASN A 414 5.26 -22.52 -3.98
C ASN A 414 5.48 -23.52 -5.09
N TYR A 415 4.38 -24.07 -5.61
CA TYR A 415 4.36 -24.75 -6.89
C TYR A 415 3.64 -23.86 -7.90
N ASN A 416 4.29 -23.56 -9.01
CA ASN A 416 3.73 -22.81 -10.11
C ASN A 416 3.60 -23.73 -11.33
N SER A 417 2.47 -23.67 -12.05
CA SER A 417 2.20 -24.55 -13.21
C SER A 417 3.24 -24.43 -14.32
N ASP A 418 3.85 -23.25 -14.50
CA ASP A 418 4.78 -22.95 -15.58
C ASP A 418 6.25 -23.16 -15.16
N PHE A 419 6.57 -22.98 -13.85
CA PHE A 419 7.94 -22.89 -13.34
C PHE A 419 8.28 -23.93 -12.23
N GLY A 420 7.31 -24.75 -11.81
CA GLY A 420 7.51 -25.83 -10.84
C GLY A 420 7.68 -25.32 -9.39
N TRP A 421 8.38 -26.12 -8.57
CA TRP A 421 8.53 -25.90 -7.13
C TRP A 421 9.62 -24.90 -6.78
N ARG A 422 9.32 -24.05 -5.77
CA ARG A 422 10.30 -23.20 -5.10
C ARG A 422 10.00 -23.08 -3.61
N VAL A 423 11.06 -23.11 -2.79
CA VAL A 423 10.99 -22.86 -1.35
C VAL A 423 11.69 -21.55 -1.03
N MET A 424 11.05 -20.70 -0.26
CA MET A 424 11.51 -19.37 0.16
C MET A 424 11.64 -19.34 1.69
N PRO A 425 12.77 -19.82 2.26
CA PRO A 425 13.01 -19.76 3.69
C PRO A 425 13.36 -18.34 4.13
N GLY A 426 13.17 -18.10 5.44
CA GLY A 426 13.60 -16.84 6.05
C GLY A 426 13.61 -16.92 7.56
N ILE A 427 14.44 -16.08 8.14
CA ILE A 427 14.59 -15.91 9.59
C ILE A 427 14.68 -14.43 9.91
N ASP A 428 14.11 -14.02 11.01
CA ASP A 428 14.40 -12.74 11.65
C ASP A 428 14.57 -12.94 13.16
N ALA A 429 15.52 -12.19 13.74
CA ALA A 429 15.81 -12.21 15.15
C ALA A 429 16.01 -10.79 15.68
N GLY A 430 15.58 -10.54 16.90
CA GLY A 430 15.80 -9.27 17.56
C GLY A 430 15.95 -9.43 19.05
N TYR A 431 16.89 -8.68 19.60
CA TYR A 431 17.19 -8.67 21.03
C TYR A 431 17.02 -7.26 21.60
N ARG A 432 16.21 -7.15 22.66
CA ARG A 432 16.02 -5.88 23.39
C ARG A 432 17.22 -5.66 24.34
N ILE A 433 18.10 -4.73 23.96
CA ILE A 433 19.30 -4.39 24.72
C ILE A 433 18.91 -3.62 25.98
N TYR A 434 18.06 -2.61 25.80
CA TYR A 434 17.59 -1.70 26.85
C TYR A 434 16.10 -1.34 26.61
N SER A 435 15.46 -0.67 27.56
CA SER A 435 14.07 -0.19 27.36
C SER A 435 13.96 0.66 26.09
N GLY A 436 13.11 0.23 25.15
CA GLY A 436 12.94 0.86 23.85
C GLY A 436 14.00 0.52 22.80
N LEU A 437 15.23 0.13 23.16
CA LEU A 437 16.32 -0.14 22.22
C LEU A 437 16.42 -1.63 21.87
N ARG A 438 16.31 -1.95 20.58
CA ARG A 438 16.40 -3.30 20.02
C ARG A 438 17.43 -3.35 18.89
N VAL A 439 18.30 -4.37 18.90
CA VAL A 439 19.07 -4.80 17.72
C VAL A 439 18.28 -5.87 16.99
N PHE A 440 18.32 -5.86 15.67
CA PHE A 440 17.65 -6.88 14.85
C PHE A 440 18.51 -7.28 13.67
N ALA A 441 18.27 -8.51 13.18
CA ALA A 441 18.79 -9.00 11.91
C ALA A 441 17.74 -9.89 11.26
N ASN A 442 17.69 -9.85 9.93
CA ASN A 442 16.87 -10.77 9.15
C ASN A 442 17.60 -11.25 7.91
N ALA A 443 17.20 -12.44 7.44
CA ALA A 443 17.68 -13.03 6.20
C ALA A 443 16.54 -13.81 5.54
N GLY A 444 16.49 -13.81 4.21
CA GLY A 444 15.46 -14.55 3.50
C GLY A 444 15.70 -14.65 2.01
N VAL A 445 14.96 -15.56 1.41
CA VAL A 445 14.95 -15.82 -0.04
C VAL A 445 13.61 -15.30 -0.59
N GLY A 446 13.65 -14.63 -1.75
CA GLY A 446 12.50 -14.18 -2.49
C GLY A 446 12.47 -14.73 -3.91
N GLN A 447 11.29 -14.73 -4.52
CA GLN A 447 11.07 -15.10 -5.92
C GLN A 447 10.10 -14.11 -6.57
N ARG A 448 10.40 -13.72 -7.84
CA ARG A 448 9.46 -13.06 -8.74
C ARG A 448 9.22 -13.96 -9.95
N LEU A 449 7.95 -14.13 -10.33
CA LEU A 449 7.58 -14.80 -11.58
C LEU A 449 7.53 -13.78 -12.71
N PRO A 450 7.96 -14.16 -13.95
CA PRO A 450 7.77 -13.32 -15.11
C PRO A 450 6.28 -13.01 -15.33
N THR A 451 5.95 -11.77 -15.66
CA THR A 451 4.59 -11.38 -16.03
C THR A 451 4.25 -11.86 -17.43
N TYR A 452 2.96 -11.86 -17.77
CA TYR A 452 2.57 -12.21 -19.15
C TYR A 452 3.10 -11.18 -20.17
N THR A 453 3.27 -9.92 -19.77
CA THR A 453 3.91 -8.90 -20.61
C THR A 453 5.37 -9.22 -20.85
N ASP A 454 6.13 -9.58 -19.80
CA ASP A 454 7.54 -9.99 -19.95
C ASP A 454 7.70 -11.17 -20.92
N LEU A 455 6.79 -12.14 -20.87
CA LEU A 455 6.89 -13.37 -21.65
C LEU A 455 6.40 -13.21 -23.09
N TYR A 456 5.28 -12.51 -23.31
CA TYR A 456 4.52 -12.69 -24.54
C TYR A 456 4.18 -11.40 -25.30
N TYR A 457 4.57 -10.23 -24.76
CA TYR A 457 4.25 -8.98 -25.44
C TYR A 457 4.91 -8.88 -26.82
N LYS A 458 4.15 -8.42 -27.82
CA LYS A 458 4.62 -8.18 -29.17
C LYS A 458 4.09 -6.85 -29.68
N GLY A 459 4.90 -5.82 -29.53
CA GLY A 459 4.61 -4.48 -30.03
C GLY A 459 5.73 -3.96 -30.93
N PRO A 460 5.55 -2.81 -31.57
CA PRO A 460 6.56 -2.23 -32.47
C PRO A 460 7.87 -1.87 -31.75
N ALA A 461 7.78 -1.48 -30.49
CA ALA A 461 8.92 -1.01 -29.69
C ALA A 461 9.33 -1.99 -28.57
N ASN A 462 8.53 -3.02 -28.27
CA ASN A 462 8.75 -3.93 -27.14
C ASN A 462 8.43 -5.37 -27.56
N ILE A 463 9.33 -6.30 -27.24
CA ILE A 463 9.21 -7.73 -27.58
C ILE A 463 9.53 -8.55 -26.32
N GLY A 464 8.54 -9.30 -25.82
CA GLY A 464 8.69 -10.22 -24.68
C GLY A 464 9.45 -11.48 -25.07
N ASN A 465 9.96 -12.21 -24.07
CA ASN A 465 10.73 -13.44 -24.25
C ASN A 465 10.07 -14.61 -23.52
N PRO A 466 9.49 -15.58 -24.22
CA PRO A 466 8.80 -16.73 -23.61
C PRO A 466 9.73 -17.70 -22.86
N ASN A 467 11.04 -17.55 -22.99
CA ASN A 467 12.05 -18.41 -22.35
C ASN A 467 12.60 -17.81 -21.04
N LEU A 468 11.99 -16.73 -20.53
CA LEU A 468 12.41 -16.18 -19.24
C LEU A 468 12.20 -17.16 -18.10
N LEU A 469 13.15 -17.13 -17.17
CA LEU A 469 13.10 -17.86 -15.90
C LEU A 469 12.71 -16.91 -14.76
N PRO A 470 12.14 -17.43 -13.65
CA PRO A 470 11.89 -16.62 -12.47
C PRO A 470 13.16 -16.00 -11.88
N GLU A 471 13.02 -14.83 -11.29
CA GLU A 471 14.07 -14.20 -10.49
C GLU A 471 14.14 -14.77 -9.08
N TYR A 472 15.33 -14.75 -8.52
CA TYR A 472 15.59 -15.17 -7.13
C TYR A 472 16.42 -14.13 -6.41
N SER A 473 16.05 -13.80 -5.19
CA SER A 473 16.85 -12.91 -4.35
C SER A 473 17.25 -13.55 -3.03
N TYR A 474 18.44 -13.20 -2.58
CA TYR A 474 18.99 -13.51 -1.27
C TYR A 474 19.22 -12.20 -0.54
N ASN A 475 18.49 -11.99 0.54
CA ASN A 475 18.51 -10.76 1.32
C ASN A 475 19.09 -11.01 2.70
N VAL A 476 19.92 -10.08 3.17
CA VAL A 476 20.32 -9.95 4.58
C VAL A 476 20.16 -8.49 5.00
N GLU A 477 19.65 -8.27 6.20
CA GLU A 477 19.50 -6.94 6.77
C GLU A 477 19.84 -7.00 8.27
N GLY A 478 20.41 -5.92 8.80
CA GLY A 478 20.62 -5.74 10.22
C GLY A 478 20.50 -4.28 10.61
N GLY A 479 20.09 -4.02 11.85
CA GLY A 479 19.84 -2.65 12.29
C GLY A 479 19.56 -2.51 13.77
N LEU A 480 19.30 -1.25 14.14
CA LEU A 480 18.90 -0.83 15.47
C LEU A 480 17.56 -0.11 15.38
N LYS A 481 16.73 -0.31 16.39
CA LYS A 481 15.46 0.41 16.57
C LYS A 481 15.36 0.91 17.98
N TYR A 482 14.85 2.13 18.12
CA TYR A 482 14.44 2.70 19.38
C TYR A 482 12.97 3.10 19.29
N ASN A 483 12.16 2.65 20.24
CA ASN A 483 10.74 2.97 20.29
C ASN A 483 10.35 3.30 21.72
N ASP A 484 9.77 4.48 21.92
CA ASP A 484 9.05 4.85 23.13
C ASP A 484 7.71 5.53 22.78
N LYS A 485 7.07 6.19 23.73
CA LYS A 485 5.77 6.85 23.51
C LYS A 485 5.84 8.04 22.55
N GLN A 486 6.99 8.70 22.45
CA GLN A 486 7.16 9.95 21.69
C GLN A 486 8.11 9.82 20.52
N LEU A 487 9.14 8.97 20.63
CA LEU A 487 10.22 8.84 19.66
C LEU A 487 10.29 7.43 19.11
N ASN A 488 10.24 7.31 17.77
CA ASN A 488 10.60 6.11 17.07
C ASN A 488 11.78 6.43 16.15
N ALA A 489 12.86 5.66 16.28
CA ALA A 489 14.04 5.82 15.46
C ALA A 489 14.54 4.47 14.97
N SER A 490 15.04 4.42 13.76
CA SER A 490 15.63 3.21 13.19
C SER A 490 16.79 3.53 12.27
N ILE A 491 17.77 2.65 12.27
CA ILE A 491 18.84 2.61 11.27
C ILE A 491 19.07 1.17 10.86
N SER A 492 19.18 0.91 9.58
CA SER A 492 19.48 -0.42 9.05
C SER A 492 20.39 -0.36 7.83
N TYR A 493 21.12 -1.47 7.64
CA TYR A 493 21.88 -1.77 6.44
C TYR A 493 21.37 -3.08 5.86
N PHE A 494 21.24 -3.17 4.55
CA PHE A 494 20.90 -4.40 3.85
C PHE A 494 21.80 -4.65 2.65
N ASN A 495 21.92 -5.94 2.30
CA ASN A 495 22.51 -6.39 1.05
C ASN A 495 21.58 -7.42 0.41
N ARG A 496 21.24 -7.18 -0.85
CA ARG A 496 20.40 -8.07 -1.67
C ARG A 496 21.15 -8.45 -2.93
N ARG A 497 21.23 -9.75 -3.17
CA ARG A 497 21.71 -10.34 -4.41
C ARG A 497 20.54 -10.94 -5.17
N THR A 498 20.24 -10.42 -6.34
CA THR A 498 19.21 -10.95 -7.25
C THR A 498 19.89 -11.69 -8.40
N GLU A 499 19.44 -12.92 -8.66
CA GLU A 499 19.87 -13.77 -9.78
C GLU A 499 18.73 -13.93 -10.77
N GLY A 500 19.06 -13.90 -12.07
CA GLY A 500 18.08 -13.98 -13.12
C GLY A 500 17.14 -12.76 -13.19
N PHE A 501 17.61 -11.59 -12.77
CA PHE A 501 16.82 -10.35 -12.79
C PHE A 501 16.22 -10.10 -14.18
N ILE A 502 14.92 -9.88 -14.26
CA ILE A 502 14.20 -9.66 -15.51
C ILE A 502 14.18 -8.16 -15.81
N ASP A 503 14.72 -7.77 -16.97
CA ASP A 503 14.71 -6.40 -17.44
C ASP A 503 14.45 -6.30 -18.93
N TRP A 504 13.93 -5.16 -19.34
CA TRP A 504 13.81 -4.75 -20.72
C TRP A 504 15.10 -4.05 -21.14
N VAL A 505 15.74 -4.59 -22.16
CA VAL A 505 17.04 -4.10 -22.66
C VAL A 505 17.00 -3.87 -24.15
N LYS A 506 17.91 -3.03 -24.63
CA LYS A 506 18.20 -2.86 -26.04
C LYS A 506 19.69 -2.55 -26.26
N ASP A 507 20.21 -2.98 -27.40
CA ASP A 507 21.62 -2.79 -27.73
C ASP A 507 21.87 -1.37 -28.27
N THR A 508 20.94 -0.83 -29.06
CA THR A 508 21.04 0.55 -29.61
C THR A 508 19.75 1.33 -29.32
N ILE A 509 19.77 2.65 -29.48
CA ILE A 509 18.58 3.50 -29.28
C ILE A 509 17.45 3.15 -30.25
N THR A 510 17.76 2.63 -31.42
CA THR A 510 16.80 2.30 -32.49
C THR A 510 16.19 0.91 -32.37
N ASP A 511 16.81 0.02 -31.58
CA ASP A 511 16.33 -1.33 -31.39
C ASP A 511 15.05 -1.39 -30.53
N PRO A 512 14.19 -2.39 -30.73
CA PRO A 512 13.09 -2.64 -29.82
C PRO A 512 13.64 -3.08 -28.45
N TRP A 513 12.93 -2.75 -27.40
CA TRP A 513 13.17 -3.31 -26.07
C TRP A 513 12.86 -4.80 -26.07
N THR A 514 13.76 -5.63 -25.56
CA THR A 514 13.57 -7.07 -25.39
C THR A 514 13.75 -7.48 -23.93
N THR A 515 12.99 -8.45 -23.47
CA THR A 515 13.14 -8.95 -22.09
C THR A 515 14.23 -10.02 -21.99
N VAL A 516 15.06 -9.89 -20.96
CA VAL A 516 16.14 -10.83 -20.67
C VAL A 516 16.24 -11.11 -19.17
N ASN A 517 16.85 -12.25 -18.81
CA ASN A 517 17.32 -12.48 -17.44
C ASN A 517 18.79 -12.00 -17.34
N TYR A 518 19.06 -10.97 -16.56
CA TYR A 518 20.43 -10.62 -16.17
C TYR A 518 21.00 -11.67 -15.21
N GLN A 519 22.31 -11.96 -15.36
CA GLN A 519 22.93 -12.97 -14.52
C GLN A 519 22.86 -12.59 -13.02
N LYS A 520 23.14 -11.32 -12.68
CA LYS A 520 23.23 -10.91 -11.28
C LYS A 520 23.13 -9.40 -11.08
N ILE A 521 22.29 -9.01 -10.10
CA ILE A 521 22.25 -7.65 -9.56
C ILE A 521 22.56 -7.70 -8.06
N ASN A 522 23.46 -6.86 -7.59
CA ASN A 522 23.72 -6.65 -6.18
C ASN A 522 23.26 -5.27 -5.78
N THR A 523 22.33 -5.19 -4.83
CA THR A 523 21.78 -3.95 -4.26
C THR A 523 22.15 -3.89 -2.80
N GLN A 524 22.77 -2.82 -2.37
CA GLN A 524 23.03 -2.54 -0.96
C GLN A 524 22.51 -1.16 -0.60
N GLY A 525 22.12 -0.99 0.66
CA GLY A 525 21.56 0.28 1.09
C GLY A 525 21.61 0.50 2.58
N ILE A 526 21.52 1.77 2.94
CA ILE A 526 21.37 2.24 4.31
C ILE A 526 20.06 3.00 4.41
N SER A 527 19.33 2.76 5.49
CA SER A 527 18.09 3.46 5.81
C SER A 527 18.17 4.04 7.20
N PHE A 528 17.68 5.26 7.35
CA PHE A 528 17.53 5.93 8.61
C PHE A 528 16.13 6.57 8.67
N ALA A 529 15.43 6.44 9.79
CA ALA A 529 14.14 7.09 10.01
C ALA A 529 14.01 7.53 11.46
N VAL A 530 13.37 8.68 11.67
CA VAL A 530 13.02 9.22 13.00
C VAL A 530 11.63 9.83 12.89
N ASP A 531 10.72 9.40 13.78
CA ASP A 531 9.41 10.00 13.99
C ASP A 531 9.31 10.48 15.43
N TYR A 532 8.94 11.74 15.61
CA TYR A 532 8.76 12.35 16.91
C TYR A 532 7.37 12.92 17.05
N ARG A 533 6.70 12.57 18.16
CA ARG A 533 5.32 12.98 18.47
C ARG A 533 5.28 13.54 19.87
N TRP A 534 4.93 14.79 19.97
CA TRP A 534 4.82 15.48 21.26
C TRP A 534 3.51 16.24 21.35
N ARG A 535 2.91 16.22 22.53
CA ARG A 535 1.72 17.02 22.84
C ARG A 535 1.91 17.68 24.21
N SER A 536 1.55 18.94 24.33
CA SER A 536 1.54 19.63 25.61
C SER A 536 0.48 19.02 26.52
N GLU A 537 0.88 18.61 27.71
CA GLU A 537 -0.02 18.07 28.75
C GLU A 537 -0.74 19.19 29.51
N ASP A 538 -0.24 20.44 29.43
CA ASP A 538 -0.74 21.58 30.18
C ASP A 538 -1.98 22.17 29.52
N ALA A 539 -3.17 21.71 29.98
CA ALA A 539 -4.48 22.09 29.44
C ALA A 539 -4.78 23.61 29.55
N LYS A 540 -3.96 24.39 30.27
CA LYS A 540 -4.28 25.77 30.63
C LYS A 540 -3.72 26.84 29.68
N TYR A 541 -2.61 26.59 28.96
CA TYR A 541 -1.91 27.69 28.27
C TYR A 541 -1.62 27.56 26.77
N ALA A 542 -1.45 26.40 26.22
CA ALA A 542 -1.36 26.24 24.77
C ALA A 542 -1.51 24.75 24.42
N LYS A 543 -2.65 24.39 23.89
CA LYS A 543 -2.84 23.05 23.33
C LYS A 543 -2.06 22.98 22.02
N VAL A 544 -0.77 22.62 22.12
CA VAL A 544 0.13 22.45 20.97
C VAL A 544 0.48 20.98 20.85
N ALA A 545 0.41 20.44 19.64
CA ALA A 545 0.99 19.15 19.33
C ALA A 545 1.94 19.29 18.14
N ILE A 546 3.00 18.49 18.13
CA ILE A 546 4.02 18.45 17.10
C ILE A 546 4.17 17.01 16.65
N ILE A 547 4.04 16.77 15.34
CA ILE A 547 4.34 15.50 14.70
C ILE A 547 5.39 15.78 13.63
N THR A 548 6.57 15.21 13.79
CA THR A 548 7.64 15.37 12.80
C THR A 548 8.17 14.01 12.38
N GLY A 549 8.50 13.87 11.10
CA GLY A 549 9.16 12.71 10.55
C GLY A 549 10.35 13.14 9.71
N PHE A 550 11.44 12.39 9.81
CA PHE A 550 12.59 12.50 8.93
C PHE A 550 13.02 11.10 8.52
N SER A 551 13.23 10.88 7.24
CA SER A 551 13.76 9.61 6.75
C SER A 551 14.74 9.81 5.59
N TYR A 552 15.75 8.95 5.54
CA TYR A 552 16.78 8.92 4.51
C TYR A 552 17.03 7.50 4.05
N SER A 553 17.19 7.33 2.74
CA SER A 553 17.60 6.07 2.12
C SER A 553 18.72 6.34 1.10
N TYR A 554 19.79 5.55 1.20
CA TYR A 554 20.86 5.47 0.21
C TYR A 554 20.90 4.08 -0.39
N LEU A 555 21.01 4.01 -1.73
CA LEU A 555 21.09 2.77 -2.48
C LEU A 555 22.28 2.77 -3.44
N ASP A 556 23.00 1.66 -3.48
CA ASP A 556 24.04 1.35 -4.47
C ASP A 556 23.67 0.04 -5.18
N VAL A 557 23.35 0.15 -6.46
CA VAL A 557 22.94 -0.96 -7.33
C VAL A 557 24.04 -1.25 -8.34
N LYS A 558 24.55 -2.49 -8.34
CA LYS A 558 25.60 -2.96 -9.23
C LYS A 558 25.12 -4.17 -10.02
N SER A 559 25.17 -4.09 -11.34
CA SER A 559 24.94 -5.22 -12.22
C SER A 559 26.27 -5.90 -12.58
N LYS A 560 26.26 -7.26 -12.54
CA LYS A 560 27.34 -8.07 -13.11
C LYS A 560 26.79 -8.89 -14.26
N GLY A 561 27.42 -8.83 -15.43
CA GLY A 561 27.03 -9.60 -16.60
C GLY A 561 26.27 -8.85 -17.68
N SER A 562 26.20 -7.50 -17.59
CA SER A 562 25.64 -6.66 -18.66
C SER A 562 26.68 -6.32 -19.75
N GLN A 563 27.82 -6.98 -19.78
CA GLN A 563 28.70 -6.84 -20.95
C GLN A 563 28.06 -7.66 -22.07
N SER A 564 27.66 -6.97 -23.14
CA SER A 564 27.49 -7.57 -24.45
C SER A 564 28.74 -8.40 -24.78
N LEU A 565 28.58 -9.49 -25.50
CA LEU A 565 29.69 -10.27 -26.04
C LEU A 565 30.65 -9.40 -26.89
N ASP A 566 30.19 -8.21 -27.30
CA ASP A 566 30.93 -7.22 -28.12
C ASP A 566 31.36 -5.96 -27.34
N GLY A 567 31.24 -5.90 -26.02
CA GLY A 567 31.76 -4.82 -25.17
C GLY A 567 30.90 -3.57 -25.03
N ASP A 568 29.74 -3.46 -25.68
CA ASP A 568 28.83 -2.33 -25.56
C ASP A 568 27.81 -2.58 -24.42
N ALA A 569 27.64 -1.58 -23.53
CA ALA A 569 26.67 -1.66 -22.44
C ALA A 569 25.24 -1.57 -22.99
N LYS A 570 24.44 -2.61 -22.77
CA LYS A 570 23.00 -2.59 -23.09
C LYS A 570 22.30 -1.49 -22.30
N LEU A 571 21.39 -0.77 -22.95
CA LEU A 571 20.49 0.14 -22.28
C LEU A 571 19.49 -0.67 -21.47
N SER A 572 19.35 -0.39 -20.18
CA SER A 572 18.43 -1.04 -19.24
C SER A 572 17.29 -0.10 -18.91
N ASN A 573 16.07 -0.64 -18.79
CA ASN A 573 14.90 0.16 -18.48
C ASN A 573 14.65 0.29 -16.97
N TYR A 574 15.00 -0.72 -16.18
CA TYR A 574 14.68 -0.75 -14.75
C TYR A 574 15.90 -0.83 -13.84
N ALA A 575 16.84 -1.73 -14.10
CA ALA A 575 17.96 -2.03 -13.21
C ALA A 575 18.86 -0.82 -12.89
N LEU A 576 19.01 0.10 -13.84
CA LEU A 576 19.94 1.24 -13.75
C LEU A 576 19.25 2.59 -13.57
N GLN A 577 17.96 2.61 -13.21
CA GLN A 577 17.17 3.84 -12.99
C GLN A 577 16.64 3.97 -11.56
N ASN A 578 17.28 3.33 -10.59
CA ASN A 578 16.88 3.38 -9.19
C ASN A 578 17.16 4.75 -8.53
N LEU A 579 16.43 5.04 -7.45
CA LEU A 579 16.78 6.12 -6.54
C LEU A 579 18.12 5.79 -5.86
N ARG A 580 19.07 6.74 -5.89
CA ARG A 580 20.36 6.63 -5.19
C ARG A 580 20.28 7.24 -3.79
N ASN A 581 19.76 8.48 -3.72
CA ASN A 581 19.52 9.19 -2.48
C ASN A 581 18.06 9.65 -2.42
N GLN A 582 17.43 9.44 -1.29
CA GLN A 582 16.09 9.93 -1.01
C GLN A 582 16.03 10.47 0.41
N VAL A 583 15.56 11.71 0.56
CA VAL A 583 15.26 12.32 1.84
C VAL A 583 13.79 12.68 1.85
N CYS A 584 13.08 12.30 2.92
CA CYS A 584 11.72 12.76 3.18
C CYS A 584 11.68 13.38 4.57
N ALA A 585 11.06 14.55 4.69
CA ALA A 585 10.87 15.22 5.95
C ALA A 585 9.47 15.83 6.02
N ASN A 586 8.84 15.77 7.17
CA ASN A 586 7.57 16.43 7.41
C ASN A 586 7.51 17.00 8.82
N ALA A 587 6.80 18.10 8.99
CA ALA A 587 6.50 18.70 10.27
C ALA A 587 5.06 19.19 10.27
N ASN A 588 4.26 18.72 11.20
CA ASN A 588 2.92 19.20 11.49
C ASN A 588 2.89 19.86 12.85
N PHE A 589 2.34 21.07 12.91
CA PHE A 589 2.10 21.85 14.09
C PHE A 589 0.60 22.01 14.28
N GLU A 590 0.05 21.46 15.34
CA GLU A 590 -1.33 21.65 15.75
C GLU A 590 -1.41 22.69 16.87
N PHE A 591 -2.28 23.68 16.70
CA PHE A 591 -2.56 24.72 17.68
C PHE A 591 -4.04 24.68 18.08
N PHE A 592 -4.30 24.71 19.39
CA PHE A 592 -5.64 24.79 19.98
C PHE A 592 -6.61 23.68 19.52
N HIS A 593 -6.07 22.53 19.04
CA HIS A 593 -6.83 21.44 18.41
C HIS A 593 -7.66 21.85 17.16
N THR A 594 -7.44 23.03 16.64
CA THR A 594 -8.24 23.58 15.51
C THR A 594 -7.39 23.96 14.31
N LEU A 595 -6.23 24.58 14.51
CA LEU A 595 -5.33 25.00 13.44
C LEU A 595 -4.21 23.99 13.25
N ASN A 596 -4.05 23.45 12.05
CA ASN A 596 -2.92 22.61 11.68
C ASN A 596 -2.14 23.27 10.55
N ILE A 597 -0.80 23.30 10.70
CA ILE A 597 0.14 23.76 9.67
C ILE A 597 1.11 22.63 9.41
N THR A 598 1.17 22.15 8.19
CA THR A 598 2.07 21.09 7.74
C THR A 598 3.01 21.61 6.68
N LEU A 599 4.29 21.29 6.83
CA LEU A 599 5.30 21.40 5.80
C LEU A 599 5.88 20.02 5.52
N ALA A 600 6.03 19.66 4.26
CA ALA A 600 6.58 18.37 3.86
C ALA A 600 7.55 18.54 2.69
N GLY A 601 8.77 18.01 2.82
CA GLY A 601 9.83 18.11 1.83
C GLY A 601 10.30 16.74 1.36
N ARG A 602 10.65 16.65 0.06
CA ARG A 602 11.18 15.44 -0.55
C ARG A 602 12.36 15.80 -1.46
N TYR A 603 13.54 15.23 -1.19
CA TYR A 603 14.66 15.25 -2.11
C TYR A 603 14.83 13.86 -2.73
N GLN A 604 14.98 13.81 -4.05
CA GLN A 604 15.18 12.57 -4.79
C GLN A 604 16.32 12.73 -5.79
N GLN A 605 17.29 11.83 -5.72
CA GLN A 605 18.34 11.66 -6.69
C GLN A 605 18.22 10.28 -7.33
N ARG A 606 17.84 10.27 -8.59
CA ARG A 606 17.71 9.07 -9.42
C ARG A 606 18.89 8.96 -10.38
N VAL A 607 19.38 7.74 -10.56
CA VAL A 607 20.43 7.47 -11.55
C VAL A 607 19.93 7.85 -12.94
N ASN A 608 20.74 8.58 -13.69
CA ASN A 608 20.45 9.09 -15.05
C ASN A 608 19.31 10.12 -15.17
N TYR A 609 18.86 10.70 -14.05
CA TYR A 609 17.89 11.80 -14.04
C TYR A 609 18.46 13.00 -13.28
N ILE A 610 17.87 14.15 -13.52
CA ILE A 610 18.16 15.36 -12.74
C ILE A 610 17.52 15.18 -11.35
N ASP A 611 18.31 15.42 -10.31
CA ASP A 611 17.80 15.42 -8.94
C ASP A 611 16.93 16.65 -8.67
N TYR A 612 16.01 16.52 -7.72
CA TYR A 612 15.06 17.56 -7.40
C TYR A 612 14.69 17.58 -5.92
N PHE A 613 14.29 18.75 -5.47
CA PHE A 613 13.69 18.96 -4.15
C PHE A 613 12.30 19.57 -4.29
N LEU A 614 11.29 18.94 -3.71
CA LEU A 614 9.92 19.42 -3.64
C LEU A 614 9.59 19.83 -2.22
N LEU A 615 8.89 20.96 -2.09
CA LEU A 615 8.32 21.44 -0.84
C LEU A 615 6.82 21.57 -1.00
N ASP A 616 6.08 20.92 -0.12
CA ASP A 616 4.62 20.93 -0.06
C ASP A 616 4.15 21.54 1.25
N ALA A 617 3.01 22.22 1.25
CA ALA A 617 2.45 22.87 2.43
C ALA A 617 0.94 22.66 2.52
N LYS A 618 0.44 22.56 3.75
CA LYS A 618 -1.00 22.49 4.03
C LYS A 618 -1.32 23.28 5.28
N VAL A 619 -2.40 24.04 5.22
CA VAL A 619 -2.98 24.71 6.38
C VAL A 619 -4.44 24.27 6.46
N SER A 620 -4.89 23.85 7.65
CA SER A 620 -6.29 23.50 7.87
C SER A 620 -6.81 24.07 9.18
N TYR A 621 -8.08 24.47 9.18
CA TYR A 621 -8.77 25.03 10.31
C TYR A 621 -10.10 24.33 10.56
N ALA A 622 -10.25 23.75 11.75
CA ALA A 622 -11.43 23.02 12.16
C ALA A 622 -12.40 23.96 12.91
N ILE A 623 -13.66 24.03 12.43
CA ILE A 623 -14.75 24.79 13.05
C ILE A 623 -15.92 23.83 13.22
N GLN A 624 -16.23 23.44 14.44
CA GLN A 624 -17.29 22.47 14.74
C GLN A 624 -17.16 21.19 13.86
N ARG A 625 -18.12 20.96 12.95
CA ARG A 625 -18.16 19.81 12.04
C ARG A 625 -17.46 20.05 10.71
N PHE A 626 -16.87 21.20 10.51
CA PHE A 626 -16.19 21.58 9.27
C PHE A 626 -14.68 21.68 9.47
N ASN A 627 -13.93 21.31 8.44
CA ASN A 627 -12.51 21.58 8.34
C ASN A 627 -12.24 22.21 6.97
N ILE A 628 -11.85 23.47 6.97
CA ILE A 628 -11.46 24.22 5.77
C ILE A 628 -9.95 24.07 5.62
N TYR A 629 -9.47 23.80 4.42
CA TYR A 629 -8.04 23.66 4.19
C TYR A 629 -7.58 24.25 2.87
N ALA A 630 -6.32 24.67 2.86
CA ALA A 630 -5.57 25.06 1.68
C ALA A 630 -4.29 24.21 1.60
N GLU A 631 -3.98 23.76 0.41
CA GLU A 631 -2.78 22.94 0.12
C GLU A 631 -2.04 23.52 -1.08
N VAL A 632 -0.71 23.47 -1.01
CA VAL A 632 0.15 23.81 -2.14
C VAL A 632 1.13 22.66 -2.32
N ASN A 633 1.03 21.96 -3.44
CA ASN A 633 2.02 20.98 -3.86
C ASN A 633 3.07 21.67 -4.73
N ASN A 634 4.34 21.26 -4.58
CA ASN A 634 5.49 21.83 -5.29
C ASN A 634 5.53 23.38 -5.18
N LEU A 635 5.59 23.87 -3.94
CA LEU A 635 5.57 25.31 -3.60
C LEU A 635 6.62 26.12 -4.36
N THR A 636 7.78 25.52 -4.63
CA THR A 636 8.92 26.12 -5.32
C THR A 636 8.83 26.05 -6.86
N ASP A 637 7.78 25.43 -7.40
CA ASP A 637 7.51 25.30 -8.84
C ASP A 637 8.64 24.60 -9.63
N VAL A 638 9.22 23.57 -9.03
CA VAL A 638 10.32 22.81 -9.65
C VAL A 638 9.83 21.97 -10.82
N GLN A 639 10.57 21.96 -11.92
CA GLN A 639 10.35 21.03 -13.03
C GLN A 639 11.05 19.70 -12.72
N TYR A 640 10.31 18.58 -12.76
CA TYR A 640 10.87 17.27 -12.43
C TYR A 640 10.21 16.14 -13.21
N ILE A 641 10.91 14.99 -13.24
CA ILE A 641 10.48 13.77 -13.93
C ILE A 641 10.68 12.60 -12.95
N GLU A 642 9.65 11.77 -12.78
CA GLU A 642 9.72 10.54 -11.95
C GLU A 642 9.84 9.28 -12.81
N ALA A 643 9.20 9.26 -13.97
CA ALA A 643 9.14 8.09 -14.86
C ALA A 643 9.29 8.49 -16.33
N ALA A 644 10.05 7.72 -17.08
CA ALA A 644 10.22 7.86 -18.53
C ALA A 644 10.55 9.31 -18.94
N ALA A 645 9.83 9.88 -19.91
CA ALA A 645 9.96 11.27 -20.36
C ALA A 645 8.75 12.12 -19.92
N VAL A 646 8.10 11.77 -18.80
CA VAL A 646 6.87 12.43 -18.32
C VAL A 646 7.21 13.59 -17.38
N PRO A 647 7.13 14.86 -17.83
CA PRO A 647 7.24 16.00 -16.93
C PRO A 647 6.06 15.99 -15.94
N MET A 648 6.35 16.12 -14.66
CA MET A 648 5.36 16.16 -13.60
C MET A 648 4.80 17.59 -13.42
N PRO A 649 3.63 17.77 -12.76
CA PRO A 649 3.05 19.08 -12.53
C PRO A 649 3.99 20.02 -11.78
N GLY A 650 4.04 21.28 -12.19
CA GLY A 650 4.58 22.36 -11.38
C GLY A 650 3.72 22.66 -10.16
N ARG A 651 3.79 23.88 -9.63
CA ARG A 651 2.99 24.29 -8.47
C ARG A 651 1.50 24.09 -8.71
N TRP A 652 0.84 23.48 -7.69
CA TRP A 652 -0.59 23.25 -7.70
C TRP A 652 -1.21 23.72 -6.38
N VAL A 653 -2.22 24.60 -6.43
CA VAL A 653 -2.90 25.11 -5.24
C VAL A 653 -4.29 24.49 -5.18
N THR A 654 -4.67 23.97 -4.03
CA THR A 654 -5.98 23.35 -3.78
C THR A 654 -6.64 23.98 -2.56
N LEU A 655 -7.91 24.29 -2.67
CA LEU A 655 -8.79 24.64 -1.55
C LEU A 655 -9.82 23.54 -1.36
N GLY A 656 -10.12 23.22 -0.10
CA GLY A 656 -11.08 22.17 0.21
C GLY A 656 -11.83 22.39 1.50
N LEU A 657 -12.93 21.67 1.60
CA LEU A 657 -13.85 21.66 2.72
C LEU A 657 -14.20 20.22 3.07
N LYS A 658 -13.93 19.81 4.33
CA LYS A 658 -14.41 18.56 4.92
C LYS A 658 -15.57 18.86 5.87
N TRP A 659 -16.55 17.98 5.85
CA TRP A 659 -17.63 17.96 6.81
C TRP A 659 -17.78 16.56 7.38
N ALA A 660 -18.03 16.45 8.69
CA ALA A 660 -18.26 15.17 9.34
C ALA A 660 -19.41 15.29 10.35
N TRP A 661 -20.20 14.21 10.40
CA TRP A 661 -21.24 14.03 11.39
C TRP A 661 -21.15 12.60 11.95
N TRP A 662 -21.15 12.49 13.25
CA TRP A 662 -21.06 11.22 13.98
C TRP A 662 -22.13 11.16 15.06
N LYS A 663 -22.58 9.93 15.35
CA LYS A 663 -23.56 9.62 16.40
C LYS A 663 -22.91 8.69 17.42
#